data_77d85d1c04a785c76c5b75342a58b102
#
_entry.id   77d85d1c04a785c76c5b75342a58b102
#
_cell.length_a   1.000
_cell.length_b   1.000
_cell.length_c   1.000
_cell.angle_alpha   90.00
_cell.angle_beta   90.00
_cell.angle_gamma   90.00
#
_symmetry.space_group_name_H-M   'P 1'
#
loop_
_entity.id
_entity.type
_entity.pdbx_description
1 polymer ?
#
loop_
_entity_poly.entity_id
_entity_poly.type
_entity_poly.pdbx_seq_one_letter_code
_entity_poly.pdbx_strand_id
1 'polypeptide(L)'
;MTEEEKINGESNYSASNIQVLEGLEAVRKRPAMYIGDISSKGLHHLVYEVVDNSIDEALAGYCDHIEVTINEDNSITVQDNGRGIPVDFHEKEQKSALEVVMTVLHAGGKFDKGSYKVSGGLHGVGVSCVNALSTHMTTQVFRNGKIYQQEYECGHPLYSVKEVGTTAITGTRQQFWPDATIFTETVYSYDILATRMRELAYLNAGIKITLTDLRVKEEDGSCKQEVFYSVEGLKEFVRYIDSSREHLVNDVIYINTEKQGTPVEVAIMYNTSYNENIHSYVNNINTIEGGAHLAGFRRALTRTLKKYAEDNKMLEKAKVEISGDDFREGLTAVISIKVAEPQFEGQTKTKLGNNEVMGAVDQAVGEALSYYLEEHPKEAKMIVDKVILAAQARVAARKARESVQRKSPMSGGGMPGKLADCSSKDPEECELFLVEGDSAGGSAKQGRNRTFQAILPLRGKILNVEKAMWHKAFESDEVNNIIQALGIRFGVDGEDSKEANIDKLRYKKVIIMTDADVDGSHIDTLIMTLFFRYFPQVIQQGYLYIATPPLYLCTKGKVKEYCWTDQQRQKFIDTYGGGSENAVHTQRYKGLGEMNPEQLWETTMNPENRMLKQVHLENAAEADYTFSMLMGEDVGPRRDFIEKNATYANIDA
;
A
#
# COMPACT_ATOMS: atom_id res chain seq x y z
N MET A 1 -24.19 -27.92 -30.31
CA MET A 1 -24.31 -26.61 -30.99
C MET A 1 -23.80 -26.75 -32.39
N THR A 2 -24.68 -26.62 -33.35
CA THR A 2 -24.36 -26.76 -34.78
C THR A 2 -23.67 -25.50 -35.29
N GLU A 3 -22.89 -25.61 -36.39
CA GLU A 3 -22.20 -24.47 -37.02
C GLU A 3 -23.14 -23.30 -37.38
N GLU A 4 -24.44 -23.55 -37.54
CA GLU A 4 -25.46 -22.52 -37.77
C GLU A 4 -25.78 -21.65 -36.54
N GLU A 5 -25.52 -22.15 -35.33
CA GLU A 5 -25.67 -21.32 -34.09
C GLU A 5 -24.51 -20.36 -33.84
N LYS A 6 -23.38 -20.55 -34.53
CA LYS A 6 -22.21 -19.64 -34.48
C LYS A 6 -22.29 -18.46 -35.43
N ILE A 7 -23.16 -18.49 -36.42
CA ILE A 7 -23.27 -17.43 -37.44
C ILE A 7 -24.31 -16.38 -37.09
N ASN A 8 -25.21 -16.65 -36.14
CA ASN A 8 -26.22 -15.69 -35.67
C ASN A 8 -25.77 -14.84 -34.48
N GLY A 9 -24.49 -14.82 -34.16
CA GLY A 9 -23.88 -13.96 -33.14
C GLY A 9 -23.41 -12.60 -33.68
N GLU A 10 -24.06 -12.04 -34.68
CA GLU A 10 -23.94 -10.60 -34.95
C GLU A 10 -24.57 -9.88 -33.77
N SER A 11 -23.71 -9.39 -32.87
CA SER A 11 -24.10 -8.47 -31.82
C SER A 11 -24.80 -7.29 -32.51
N ASN A 12 -26.11 -7.17 -32.36
CA ASN A 12 -26.86 -5.99 -32.76
C ASN A 12 -26.39 -4.78 -31.94
N TYR A 13 -25.16 -4.33 -32.21
CA TYR A 13 -24.63 -3.09 -31.67
C TYR A 13 -25.29 -1.93 -32.41
N SER A 14 -26.32 -1.40 -31.82
CA SER A 14 -27.14 -0.30 -32.37
C SER A 14 -27.18 0.85 -31.37
N ALA A 15 -27.69 1.99 -31.78
CA ALA A 15 -27.86 3.15 -30.91
C ALA A 15 -28.65 2.84 -29.62
N SER A 16 -29.57 1.86 -29.69
CA SER A 16 -30.33 1.40 -28.51
C SER A 16 -29.49 0.67 -27.46
N ASN A 17 -28.29 0.21 -27.80
CA ASN A 17 -27.37 -0.45 -26.87
C ASN A 17 -26.46 0.56 -26.16
N ILE A 18 -26.46 1.83 -26.58
CA ILE A 18 -25.70 2.89 -25.95
C ILE A 18 -26.51 3.40 -24.75
N GLN A 19 -26.08 3.07 -23.53
CA GLN A 19 -26.64 3.58 -22.30
C GLN A 19 -25.88 4.83 -21.85
N VAL A 20 -26.57 5.94 -21.65
CA VAL A 20 -26.02 7.13 -21.00
C VAL A 20 -26.34 7.00 -19.51
N LEU A 21 -25.29 6.94 -18.70
CA LEU A 21 -25.41 6.94 -17.24
C LEU A 21 -25.20 8.36 -16.75
N GLU A 22 -26.17 8.89 -16.03
CA GLU A 22 -26.11 10.26 -15.48
C GLU A 22 -25.88 10.23 -13.96
N GLY A 23 -25.10 11.21 -13.48
CA GLY A 23 -24.92 11.46 -12.05
C GLY A 23 -24.41 10.26 -11.26
N LEU A 24 -25.02 10.02 -10.10
CA LEU A 24 -24.56 9.01 -9.13
C LEU A 24 -24.84 7.56 -9.55
N GLU A 25 -25.74 7.33 -10.52
CA GLU A 25 -25.93 5.99 -11.07
C GLU A 25 -24.68 5.46 -11.79
N ALA A 26 -23.91 6.35 -12.43
CA ALA A 26 -22.65 5.98 -13.04
C ALA A 26 -21.64 5.47 -12.00
N VAL A 27 -21.60 6.09 -10.82
CA VAL A 27 -20.75 5.68 -9.69
C VAL A 27 -21.14 4.29 -9.19
N ARG A 28 -22.42 4.05 -8.96
CA ARG A 28 -22.92 2.74 -8.49
C ARG A 28 -22.67 1.60 -9.50
N LYS A 29 -22.77 1.91 -10.80
CA LYS A 29 -22.59 0.92 -11.87
C LYS A 29 -21.12 0.60 -12.15
N ARG A 30 -20.21 1.55 -11.91
CA ARG A 30 -18.76 1.44 -12.13
C ARG A 30 -17.96 2.01 -10.95
N PRO A 31 -18.13 1.49 -9.72
CA PRO A 31 -17.53 2.05 -8.52
C PRO A 31 -15.99 2.10 -8.60
N ALA A 32 -15.36 1.07 -9.16
CA ALA A 32 -13.91 1.01 -9.29
C ALA A 32 -13.31 2.16 -10.12
N MET A 33 -14.06 2.81 -11.01
CA MET A 33 -13.58 4.00 -11.74
C MET A 33 -13.39 5.21 -10.83
N TYR A 34 -14.10 5.28 -9.69
CA TYR A 34 -14.11 6.43 -8.78
C TYR A 34 -13.30 6.17 -7.50
N ILE A 35 -13.35 4.95 -6.97
CA ILE A 35 -12.67 4.58 -5.71
C ILE A 35 -11.55 3.55 -5.91
N GLY A 36 -11.26 3.16 -7.16
CA GLY A 36 -10.16 2.28 -7.56
C GLY A 36 -10.46 0.78 -7.38
N ASP A 37 -11.24 0.39 -6.38
CA ASP A 37 -11.50 -1.01 -6.01
C ASP A 37 -12.84 -1.11 -5.25
N ILE A 38 -13.39 -2.32 -5.14
CA ILE A 38 -14.60 -2.64 -4.35
C ILE A 38 -14.32 -3.63 -3.20
N SER A 39 -13.05 -3.95 -2.97
CA SER A 39 -12.58 -4.77 -1.84
C SER A 39 -12.34 -3.91 -0.59
N SER A 40 -11.63 -4.44 0.39
CA SER A 40 -11.23 -3.73 1.61
C SER A 40 -10.60 -2.36 1.32
N LYS A 41 -9.76 -2.25 0.29
CA LYS A 41 -9.11 -0.99 -0.10
C LYS A 41 -10.13 0.07 -0.51
N GLY A 42 -11.06 -0.25 -1.39
CA GLY A 42 -12.12 0.68 -1.82
C GLY A 42 -13.07 1.03 -0.68
N LEU A 43 -13.35 0.08 0.23
CA LEU A 43 -14.16 0.32 1.42
C LEU A 43 -13.53 1.40 2.32
N HIS A 44 -12.24 1.27 2.66
CA HIS A 44 -11.53 2.24 3.50
C HIS A 44 -11.33 3.59 2.79
N HIS A 45 -11.26 3.59 1.45
CA HIS A 45 -11.18 4.82 0.66
C HIS A 45 -12.40 5.74 0.85
N LEU A 46 -13.59 5.20 1.13
CA LEU A 46 -14.76 6.00 1.49
C LEU A 46 -14.49 6.88 2.72
N VAL A 47 -13.82 6.33 3.74
CA VAL A 47 -13.44 7.08 4.95
C VAL A 47 -12.41 8.15 4.62
N TYR A 48 -11.43 7.82 3.76
CA TYR A 48 -10.40 8.77 3.36
C TYR A 48 -10.98 9.98 2.63
N GLU A 49 -11.95 9.79 1.73
CA GLU A 49 -12.61 10.90 1.02
C GLU A 49 -13.34 11.86 1.96
N VAL A 50 -13.95 11.35 3.03
CA VAL A 50 -14.63 12.21 4.03
C VAL A 50 -13.62 12.90 4.93
N VAL A 51 -12.61 12.19 5.44
CA VAL A 51 -11.54 12.76 6.28
C VAL A 51 -10.72 13.80 5.51
N ASP A 52 -10.38 13.55 4.25
CA ASP A 52 -9.62 14.48 3.41
C ASP A 52 -10.37 15.80 3.21
N ASN A 53 -11.73 15.80 3.24
CA ASN A 53 -12.50 17.06 3.24
C ASN A 53 -12.29 17.86 4.54
N SER A 54 -12.24 17.19 5.69
CA SER A 54 -11.94 17.82 6.98
C SER A 54 -10.49 18.32 7.05
N ILE A 55 -9.54 17.59 6.45
CA ILE A 55 -8.14 18.02 6.29
C ILE A 55 -8.04 19.26 5.37
N ASP A 56 -8.84 19.33 4.30
CA ASP A 56 -8.88 20.53 3.44
C ASP A 56 -9.38 21.78 4.21
N GLU A 57 -10.35 21.62 5.14
CA GLU A 57 -10.74 22.69 6.06
C GLU A 57 -9.59 23.08 7.00
N ALA A 58 -8.80 22.12 7.45
CA ALA A 58 -7.62 22.36 8.26
C ALA A 58 -6.51 23.09 7.48
N LEU A 59 -6.23 22.68 6.25
CA LEU A 59 -5.31 23.39 5.36
C LEU A 59 -5.74 24.83 5.07
N ALA A 60 -7.04 25.08 5.04
CA ALA A 60 -7.61 26.43 4.93
C ALA A 60 -7.57 27.21 6.26
N GLY A 61 -7.14 26.60 7.37
CA GLY A 61 -6.98 27.22 8.69
C GLY A 61 -8.24 27.28 9.54
N TYR A 62 -9.26 26.48 9.25
CA TYR A 62 -10.55 26.52 9.92
C TYR A 62 -10.87 25.28 10.77
N CYS A 63 -10.06 24.22 10.69
CA CYS A 63 -10.25 22.99 11.44
C CYS A 63 -8.96 22.58 12.14
N ASP A 64 -9.05 22.18 13.41
CA ASP A 64 -7.93 21.66 14.22
C ASP A 64 -8.25 20.34 14.92
N HIS A 65 -9.51 19.88 14.85
CA HIS A 65 -9.94 18.62 15.45
C HIS A 65 -10.88 17.85 14.53
N ILE A 66 -10.53 16.56 14.32
CA ILE A 66 -11.30 15.61 13.52
C ILE A 66 -11.55 14.37 14.37
N GLU A 67 -12.78 13.92 14.43
CA GLU A 67 -13.18 12.68 15.11
C GLU A 67 -13.68 11.66 14.09
N VAL A 68 -13.10 10.46 14.13
CA VAL A 68 -13.50 9.33 13.29
C VAL A 68 -13.97 8.20 14.19
N THR A 69 -15.17 7.71 13.99
CA THR A 69 -15.74 6.63 14.81
C THR A 69 -16.21 5.49 13.94
N ILE A 70 -15.74 4.28 14.25
CA ILE A 70 -16.32 3.02 13.75
C ILE A 70 -17.44 2.66 14.73
N ASN A 71 -18.67 2.73 14.27
CA ASN A 71 -19.85 2.47 15.11
C ASN A 71 -20.07 0.96 15.33
N GLU A 72 -20.90 0.60 16.33
CA GLU A 72 -21.22 -0.80 16.65
C GLU A 72 -21.87 -1.54 15.47
N ASP A 73 -22.64 -0.85 14.65
CA ASP A 73 -23.28 -1.35 13.43
C ASP A 73 -22.34 -1.34 12.20
N ASN A 74 -21.06 -1.07 12.41
CA ASN A 74 -20.02 -0.96 11.39
C ASN A 74 -20.24 0.18 10.38
N SER A 75 -21.07 1.19 10.70
CA SER A 75 -21.07 2.46 9.99
C SER A 75 -19.87 3.32 10.44
N ILE A 76 -19.54 4.32 9.64
CA ILE A 76 -18.50 5.31 10.00
C ILE A 76 -19.15 6.66 10.28
N THR A 77 -18.70 7.31 11.34
CA THR A 77 -18.98 8.72 11.62
C THR A 77 -17.68 9.52 11.54
N VAL A 78 -17.68 10.58 10.76
CA VAL A 78 -16.60 11.58 10.73
C VAL A 78 -17.18 12.92 11.12
N GLN A 79 -16.55 13.59 12.09
CA GLN A 79 -16.93 14.93 12.54
C GLN A 79 -15.71 15.83 12.59
N ASP A 80 -15.83 17.03 12.05
CA ASP A 80 -14.82 18.08 12.14
C ASP A 80 -15.37 19.33 12.83
N ASN A 81 -14.47 20.23 13.22
CA ASN A 81 -14.81 21.53 13.76
C ASN A 81 -14.53 22.69 12.79
N GLY A 82 -14.58 22.41 11.47
CA GLY A 82 -14.41 23.39 10.41
C GLY A 82 -15.56 24.40 10.29
N ARG A 83 -15.65 25.08 9.13
CA ARG A 83 -16.71 26.07 8.85
C ARG A 83 -18.10 25.48 8.68
N GLY A 84 -18.19 24.19 8.41
CA GLY A 84 -19.41 23.52 7.95
C GLY A 84 -19.73 23.77 6.47
N ILE A 85 -20.21 22.76 5.77
CA ILE A 85 -20.63 22.87 4.36
C ILE A 85 -21.71 23.95 4.22
N PRO A 86 -21.64 24.84 3.20
CA PRO A 86 -22.70 25.81 2.94
C PRO A 86 -24.07 25.14 2.76
N VAL A 87 -25.11 25.74 3.35
CA VAL A 87 -26.51 25.24 3.26
C VAL A 87 -27.41 26.19 2.48
N ASP A 88 -26.87 27.33 2.05
CA ASP A 88 -27.59 28.36 1.29
C ASP A 88 -28.09 27.78 -0.03
N PHE A 89 -29.13 28.42 -0.57
CA PHE A 89 -29.74 28.01 -1.83
C PHE A 89 -28.81 28.30 -3.02
N HIS A 90 -28.57 27.30 -3.86
CA HIS A 90 -27.75 27.41 -5.06
C HIS A 90 -28.67 27.68 -6.27
N GLU A 91 -28.68 28.93 -6.77
CA GLU A 91 -29.61 29.40 -7.78
C GLU A 91 -29.60 28.59 -9.10
N LYS A 92 -28.38 28.16 -9.53
CA LYS A 92 -28.27 27.42 -10.80
C LYS A 92 -28.82 25.99 -10.69
N GLU A 93 -28.55 25.30 -9.58
CA GLU A 93 -28.98 23.91 -9.37
C GLU A 93 -30.37 23.81 -8.72
N GLN A 94 -30.96 24.93 -8.28
CA GLN A 94 -32.28 25.00 -7.64
C GLN A 94 -32.40 24.10 -6.40
N LYS A 95 -31.31 23.95 -5.66
CA LYS A 95 -31.13 23.09 -4.46
C LYS A 95 -30.29 23.82 -3.43
N SER A 96 -30.21 23.28 -2.20
CA SER A 96 -29.23 23.76 -1.23
C SER A 96 -27.80 23.41 -1.68
N ALA A 97 -26.83 24.25 -1.30
CA ALA A 97 -25.42 23.96 -1.60
C ALA A 97 -24.97 22.62 -1.01
N LEU A 98 -25.47 22.24 0.19
CA LEU A 98 -25.23 20.92 0.78
C LEU A 98 -25.72 19.80 -0.15
N GLU A 99 -26.97 19.88 -0.63
CA GLU A 99 -27.51 18.86 -1.52
C GLU A 99 -26.74 18.78 -2.84
N VAL A 100 -26.29 19.92 -3.38
CA VAL A 100 -25.44 19.95 -4.58
C VAL A 100 -24.13 19.21 -4.35
N VAL A 101 -23.42 19.50 -3.27
CA VAL A 101 -22.14 18.83 -2.94
C VAL A 101 -22.31 17.33 -2.73
N MET A 102 -23.43 16.91 -2.15
CA MET A 102 -23.69 15.51 -1.83
C MET A 102 -24.22 14.68 -3.01
N THR A 103 -24.85 15.31 -4.02
CA THR A 103 -25.59 14.59 -5.07
C THR A 103 -25.15 14.89 -6.50
N VAL A 104 -24.32 15.91 -6.71
CA VAL A 104 -23.86 16.30 -8.05
C VAL A 104 -22.36 16.02 -8.17
N LEU A 105 -21.99 15.27 -9.21
CA LEU A 105 -20.58 15.05 -9.53
C LEU A 105 -19.95 16.34 -10.07
N HIS A 106 -18.68 16.54 -9.77
CA HIS A 106 -17.91 17.73 -10.18
C HIS A 106 -18.49 19.05 -9.62
N ALA A 107 -19.05 18.97 -8.40
CA ALA A 107 -19.55 20.13 -7.67
C ALA A 107 -18.75 20.30 -6.36
N GLY A 108 -18.44 21.55 -5.99
CA GLY A 108 -17.79 21.86 -4.72
C GLY A 108 -17.06 23.20 -4.71
N GLY A 109 -16.83 23.74 -3.51
CA GLY A 109 -16.13 25.02 -3.30
C GLY A 109 -14.63 24.99 -3.63
N LYS A 110 -14.07 23.81 -3.89
CA LYS A 110 -12.63 23.62 -4.20
C LYS A 110 -12.24 24.06 -5.61
N PHE A 111 -13.23 24.31 -6.49
CA PHE A 111 -13.00 24.93 -7.80
C PHE A 111 -12.80 26.45 -7.71
N ASP A 112 -13.14 27.07 -6.57
CA ASP A 112 -12.91 28.50 -6.32
C ASP A 112 -11.63 28.70 -5.51
N LYS A 113 -10.61 29.31 -6.15
CA LYS A 113 -9.32 29.63 -5.55
C LYS A 113 -9.41 30.62 -4.37
N GLY A 114 -10.51 31.36 -4.25
CA GLY A 114 -10.78 32.24 -3.13
C GLY A 114 -11.12 31.48 -1.84
N SER A 115 -11.75 30.32 -1.97
CA SER A 115 -12.20 29.48 -0.84
C SER A 115 -11.14 28.49 -0.36
N TYR A 116 -10.36 27.92 -1.28
CA TYR A 116 -9.28 26.97 -0.98
C TYR A 116 -8.07 27.23 -1.88
N LYS A 117 -6.95 27.68 -1.29
CA LYS A 117 -5.70 27.90 -2.03
C LYS A 117 -5.00 26.59 -2.41
N VAL A 118 -5.15 25.59 -1.55
CA VAL A 118 -4.60 24.23 -1.71
C VAL A 118 -5.65 23.25 -1.21
N SER A 119 -5.88 22.17 -1.93
CA SER A 119 -6.75 21.08 -1.50
C SER A 119 -6.26 19.74 -2.05
N GLY A 120 -6.53 18.65 -1.33
CA GLY A 120 -6.36 17.28 -1.81
C GLY A 120 -7.48 16.84 -2.75
N GLY A 121 -8.69 17.34 -2.50
CA GLY A 121 -9.88 17.07 -3.32
C GLY A 121 -9.92 17.94 -4.57
N LEU A 122 -9.62 17.38 -5.75
CA LEU A 122 -9.49 18.12 -7.01
C LEU A 122 -10.72 18.02 -7.92
N HIS A 123 -11.42 16.90 -7.86
CA HIS A 123 -12.44 16.55 -8.86
C HIS A 123 -13.87 16.86 -8.43
N GLY A 124 -14.10 17.22 -7.15
CA GLY A 124 -15.44 17.49 -6.60
C GLY A 124 -16.37 16.27 -6.67
N VAL A 125 -15.82 15.06 -6.50
CA VAL A 125 -16.58 13.81 -6.60
C VAL A 125 -16.51 12.95 -5.32
N GLY A 126 -15.58 13.19 -4.40
CA GLY A 126 -15.30 12.31 -3.28
C GLY A 126 -16.52 12.01 -2.42
N VAL A 127 -17.09 13.01 -1.77
CA VAL A 127 -18.23 12.81 -0.87
C VAL A 127 -19.51 12.36 -1.59
N SER A 128 -19.73 12.79 -2.81
CA SER A 128 -20.87 12.31 -3.61
C SER A 128 -20.71 10.84 -4.03
N CYS A 129 -19.48 10.37 -4.23
CA CYS A 129 -19.18 8.93 -4.40
C CYS A 129 -19.44 8.14 -3.10
N VAL A 130 -19.03 8.65 -1.93
CA VAL A 130 -19.36 8.02 -0.64
C VAL A 130 -20.87 7.89 -0.46
N ASN A 131 -21.61 8.95 -0.74
CA ASN A 131 -23.07 8.96 -0.70
C ASN A 131 -23.68 7.91 -1.66
N ALA A 132 -23.23 7.87 -2.90
CA ALA A 132 -23.71 6.91 -3.91
C ALA A 132 -23.44 5.44 -3.54
N LEU A 133 -22.30 5.16 -2.87
CA LEU A 133 -21.84 3.82 -2.53
C LEU A 133 -22.27 3.38 -1.12
N SER A 134 -23.11 4.18 -0.46
CA SER A 134 -23.70 3.89 0.85
C SER A 134 -25.16 3.54 0.71
N THR A 135 -25.64 2.57 1.50
CA THR A 135 -27.09 2.28 1.60
C THR A 135 -27.83 3.44 2.24
N HIS A 136 -27.21 4.05 3.25
CA HIS A 136 -27.73 5.23 3.94
C HIS A 136 -26.60 6.19 4.28
N MET A 137 -26.89 7.49 4.26
CA MET A 137 -25.96 8.51 4.70
C MET A 137 -26.70 9.66 5.40
N THR A 138 -26.19 10.11 6.52
CA THR A 138 -26.67 11.28 7.27
C THR A 138 -25.60 12.34 7.30
N THR A 139 -25.92 13.54 6.86
CA THR A 139 -25.04 14.71 6.97
C THR A 139 -25.69 15.77 7.87
N GLN A 140 -24.95 16.17 8.91
CA GLN A 140 -25.29 17.30 9.78
C GLN A 140 -24.24 18.39 9.59
N VAL A 141 -24.72 19.61 9.47
CA VAL A 141 -23.89 20.82 9.35
C VAL A 141 -24.17 21.75 10.53
N PHE A 142 -23.12 22.10 11.25
CA PHE A 142 -23.14 23.05 12.37
C PHE A 142 -22.65 24.40 11.86
N ARG A 143 -23.58 25.33 11.61
CA ARG A 143 -23.24 26.61 10.96
C ARG A 143 -24.23 27.69 11.35
N ASN A 144 -23.75 28.92 11.55
CA ASN A 144 -24.58 30.10 11.86
C ASN A 144 -25.48 29.91 13.11
N GLY A 145 -25.01 29.18 14.12
CA GLY A 145 -25.76 28.91 15.34
C GLY A 145 -26.85 27.84 15.21
N LYS A 146 -26.93 27.16 14.08
CA LYS A 146 -27.98 26.19 13.75
C LYS A 146 -27.37 24.85 13.36
N ILE A 147 -28.17 23.79 13.54
CA ILE A 147 -27.89 22.45 13.07
C ILE A 147 -28.81 22.17 11.87
N TYR A 148 -28.19 21.94 10.72
CA TYR A 148 -28.88 21.52 9.49
C TYR A 148 -28.64 20.04 9.26
N GLN A 149 -29.65 19.32 8.76
CA GLN A 149 -29.55 17.89 8.47
C GLN A 149 -30.18 17.56 7.13
N GLN A 150 -29.58 16.63 6.44
CA GLN A 150 -30.13 15.94 5.28
C GLN A 150 -29.68 14.48 5.31
N GLU A 151 -30.60 13.58 4.92
CA GLU A 151 -30.36 12.16 4.82
C GLU A 151 -30.53 11.69 3.39
N TYR A 152 -29.80 10.61 3.06
CA TYR A 152 -29.74 10.08 1.71
C TYR A 152 -29.83 8.55 1.77
N GLU A 153 -30.42 7.97 0.72
CA GLU A 153 -30.46 6.54 0.48
C GLU A 153 -29.89 6.25 -0.92
N CYS A 154 -28.81 5.48 -1.00
CA CYS A 154 -28.10 5.16 -2.24
C CYS A 154 -27.79 6.40 -3.11
N GLY A 155 -27.42 7.53 -2.48
CA GLY A 155 -27.10 8.79 -3.15
C GLY A 155 -28.31 9.72 -3.38
N HIS A 156 -29.54 9.28 -3.13
CA HIS A 156 -30.75 10.07 -3.32
C HIS A 156 -31.18 10.74 -2.01
N PRO A 157 -31.46 12.07 -2.00
CA PRO A 157 -31.93 12.76 -0.81
C PRO A 157 -33.33 12.30 -0.43
N LEU A 158 -33.55 11.97 0.85
CA LEU A 158 -34.85 11.58 1.36
C LEU A 158 -35.79 12.79 1.59
N TYR A 159 -35.18 13.94 1.82
CA TYR A 159 -35.87 15.22 2.01
C TYR A 159 -34.90 16.38 1.77
N SER A 160 -35.41 17.57 1.53
CA SER A 160 -34.58 18.78 1.42
C SER A 160 -33.95 19.14 2.76
N VAL A 161 -32.80 19.82 2.75
CA VAL A 161 -32.10 20.28 3.97
C VAL A 161 -33.07 20.98 4.92
N LYS A 162 -33.07 20.59 6.17
CA LYS A 162 -33.89 21.14 7.23
C LYS A 162 -33.08 21.51 8.47
N GLU A 163 -33.51 22.54 9.15
CA GLU A 163 -33.02 22.91 10.47
C GLU A 163 -33.61 21.95 11.52
N VAL A 164 -32.72 21.33 12.33
CA VAL A 164 -33.09 20.34 13.35
C VAL A 164 -32.75 20.78 14.76
N GLY A 165 -32.02 21.88 14.94
CA GLY A 165 -31.65 22.39 16.25
C GLY A 165 -30.73 23.60 16.20
N THR A 166 -30.27 24.02 17.38
CA THR A 166 -29.31 25.11 17.55
C THR A 166 -27.99 24.58 18.12
N THR A 167 -26.89 25.26 17.84
CA THR A 167 -25.54 24.85 18.26
C THR A 167 -24.66 26.05 18.57
N ALA A 168 -23.66 25.85 19.42
CA ALA A 168 -22.60 26.81 19.66
C ALA A 168 -21.31 26.50 18.89
N ILE A 169 -21.21 25.31 18.27
CA ILE A 169 -20.04 24.86 17.50
C ILE A 169 -20.27 25.04 15.99
N THR A 170 -19.17 24.98 15.25
CA THR A 170 -19.18 24.89 13.78
C THR A 170 -18.60 23.57 13.36
N GLY A 171 -18.89 23.11 12.13
CA GLY A 171 -18.31 21.90 11.58
C GLY A 171 -19.27 21.11 10.71
N THR A 172 -18.80 19.93 10.32
CA THR A 172 -19.61 18.95 9.56
C THR A 172 -19.50 17.60 10.25
N ARG A 173 -20.64 16.89 10.36
CA ARG A 173 -20.69 15.50 10.80
C ARG A 173 -21.35 14.67 9.71
N GLN A 174 -20.68 13.61 9.30
CA GLN A 174 -21.16 12.68 8.27
C GLN A 174 -21.13 11.26 8.82
N GLN A 175 -22.25 10.56 8.72
CA GLN A 175 -22.35 9.14 9.06
C GLN A 175 -22.85 8.38 7.84
N PHE A 176 -22.20 7.26 7.50
CA PHE A 176 -22.53 6.48 6.31
C PHE A 176 -22.36 4.97 6.51
N TRP A 177 -23.18 4.21 5.80
CA TRP A 177 -23.25 2.75 5.84
C TRP A 177 -22.87 2.20 4.45
N PRO A 178 -21.76 1.46 4.32
CA PRO A 178 -21.34 0.93 3.02
C PRO A 178 -22.35 -0.06 2.46
N ASP A 179 -22.54 -0.06 1.13
CA ASP A 179 -23.50 -0.92 0.46
C ASP A 179 -22.91 -2.32 0.20
N ALA A 180 -23.41 -3.33 0.93
CA ALA A 180 -23.00 -4.73 0.79
C ALA A 180 -23.34 -5.34 -0.58
N THR A 181 -24.16 -4.69 -1.40
CA THR A 181 -24.43 -5.13 -2.78
C THR A 181 -23.34 -4.71 -3.76
N ILE A 182 -22.47 -3.77 -3.35
CA ILE A 182 -21.38 -3.22 -4.15
C ILE A 182 -20.04 -3.74 -3.65
N PHE A 183 -19.80 -3.64 -2.33
CA PHE A 183 -18.53 -4.05 -1.74
C PHE A 183 -18.50 -5.55 -1.46
N THR A 184 -17.37 -6.17 -1.77
CA THR A 184 -17.13 -7.58 -1.44
C THR A 184 -16.93 -7.82 0.05
N GLU A 185 -16.53 -6.77 0.78
CA GLU A 185 -16.32 -6.73 2.21
C GLU A 185 -16.84 -5.39 2.74
N THR A 186 -17.51 -5.40 3.90
CA THR A 186 -18.08 -4.18 4.50
C THR A 186 -17.59 -3.93 5.94
N VAL A 187 -16.64 -4.74 6.43
CA VAL A 187 -16.09 -4.60 7.79
C VAL A 187 -14.85 -3.72 7.76
N TYR A 188 -14.92 -2.57 8.44
CA TYR A 188 -13.76 -1.67 8.54
C TYR A 188 -12.69 -2.21 9.49
N SER A 189 -11.43 -2.10 9.07
CA SER A 189 -10.26 -2.39 9.90
C SER A 189 -9.82 -1.14 10.65
N TYR A 190 -9.74 -1.25 11.99
CA TYR A 190 -9.22 -0.19 12.84
C TYR A 190 -7.77 0.17 12.46
N ASP A 191 -6.92 -0.83 12.25
CA ASP A 191 -5.49 -0.65 12.03
C ASP A 191 -5.20 0.07 10.69
N ILE A 192 -5.97 -0.23 9.64
CA ILE A 192 -5.89 0.47 8.35
C ILE A 192 -6.24 1.96 8.54
N LEU A 193 -7.33 2.26 9.25
CA LEU A 193 -7.72 3.64 9.53
C LEU A 193 -6.71 4.35 10.44
N ALA A 194 -6.23 3.69 11.49
CA ALA A 194 -5.24 4.24 12.43
C ALA A 194 -3.94 4.64 11.71
N THR A 195 -3.46 3.80 10.79
CA THR A 195 -2.28 4.10 9.96
C THR A 195 -2.48 5.37 9.15
N ARG A 196 -3.62 5.53 8.49
CA ARG A 196 -3.91 6.74 7.70
C ARG A 196 -4.09 7.98 8.58
N MET A 197 -4.75 7.89 9.74
CA MET A 197 -4.92 9.01 10.66
C MET A 197 -3.58 9.47 11.24
N ARG A 198 -2.68 8.55 11.56
CA ARG A 198 -1.32 8.84 12.01
C ARG A 198 -0.52 9.59 10.94
N GLU A 199 -0.56 9.11 9.71
CA GLU A 199 0.09 9.76 8.56
C GLU A 199 -0.42 11.19 8.35
N LEU A 200 -1.74 11.40 8.37
CA LEU A 200 -2.35 12.71 8.22
C LEU A 200 -1.98 13.68 9.36
N ALA A 201 -1.87 13.19 10.59
CA ALA A 201 -1.43 14.00 11.73
C ALA A 201 0.03 14.47 11.59
N TYR A 202 0.90 13.62 11.05
CA TYR A 202 2.29 14.01 10.76
C TYR A 202 2.41 14.99 9.58
N LEU A 203 1.60 14.81 8.55
CA LEU A 203 1.60 15.70 7.37
C LEU A 203 0.99 17.08 7.67
N ASN A 204 0.25 17.22 8.78
CA ASN A 204 -0.46 18.42 9.14
C ASN A 204 -0.24 18.73 10.64
N ALA A 205 0.94 19.23 10.97
CA ALA A 205 1.30 19.57 12.35
C ALA A 205 0.25 20.45 13.02
N GLY A 206 -0.12 20.12 14.24
CA GLY A 206 -1.11 20.86 15.05
C GLY A 206 -2.56 20.40 14.88
N ILE A 207 -2.86 19.47 13.96
CA ILE A 207 -4.19 18.87 13.83
C ILE A 207 -4.30 17.66 14.75
N LYS A 208 -5.39 17.62 15.53
CA LYS A 208 -5.74 16.48 16.37
C LYS A 208 -6.76 15.60 15.66
N ILE A 209 -6.43 14.32 15.47
CA ILE A 209 -7.34 13.32 14.89
C ILE A 209 -7.60 12.25 15.95
N THR A 210 -8.85 12.00 16.28
CA THR A 210 -9.25 10.96 17.23
C THR A 210 -9.95 9.83 16.49
N LEU A 211 -9.44 8.61 16.61
CA LEU A 211 -10.09 7.40 16.06
C LEU A 211 -10.64 6.55 17.20
N THR A 212 -11.93 6.22 17.14
CA THR A 212 -12.62 5.41 18.15
C THR A 212 -13.28 4.20 17.47
N ASP A 213 -13.12 3.00 18.04
CA ASP A 213 -13.85 1.80 17.63
C ASP A 213 -14.84 1.38 18.73
N LEU A 214 -16.12 1.58 18.50
CA LEU A 214 -17.18 1.24 19.44
C LEU A 214 -17.49 -0.27 19.49
N ARG A 215 -17.01 -1.03 18.52
CA ARG A 215 -17.19 -2.50 18.45
C ARG A 215 -16.32 -3.26 19.44
N VAL A 216 -15.17 -2.66 19.81
CA VAL A 216 -14.17 -3.27 20.69
C VAL A 216 -14.17 -2.55 22.04
N LYS A 217 -14.32 -3.31 23.12
CA LYS A 217 -14.23 -2.79 24.47
C LYS A 217 -12.97 -3.30 25.16
N GLU A 218 -12.24 -2.38 25.76
CA GLU A 218 -11.06 -2.66 26.56
C GLU A 218 -11.45 -3.29 27.91
N GLU A 219 -10.48 -3.80 28.66
CA GLU A 219 -10.72 -4.46 29.97
C GLU A 219 -11.39 -3.53 31.00
N ASP A 220 -11.18 -2.24 30.91
CA ASP A 220 -11.79 -1.23 31.79
C ASP A 220 -13.20 -0.81 31.35
N GLY A 221 -13.72 -1.37 30.25
CA GLY A 221 -15.02 -1.09 29.66
C GLY A 221 -15.05 0.14 28.75
N SER A 222 -13.94 0.83 28.55
CA SER A 222 -13.79 1.90 27.53
C SER A 222 -13.77 1.31 26.12
N CYS A 223 -14.04 2.13 25.12
CA CYS A 223 -13.88 1.74 23.73
C CYS A 223 -12.43 1.94 23.29
N LYS A 224 -11.97 1.10 22.36
CA LYS A 224 -10.64 1.27 21.73
C LYS A 224 -10.56 2.65 21.09
N GLN A 225 -9.64 3.51 21.58
CA GLN A 225 -9.47 4.88 21.10
C GLN A 225 -8.00 5.25 21.04
N GLU A 226 -7.62 5.94 19.97
CA GLU A 226 -6.27 6.51 19.80
C GLU A 226 -6.37 7.96 19.33
N VAL A 227 -5.49 8.81 19.83
CA VAL A 227 -5.38 10.22 19.44
C VAL A 227 -4.08 10.42 18.69
N PHE A 228 -4.19 10.84 17.44
CA PHE A 228 -3.07 11.17 16.57
C PHE A 228 -2.88 12.69 16.58
N TYR A 229 -1.70 13.11 17.00
CA TYR A 229 -1.33 14.51 17.09
C TYR A 229 0.18 14.66 16.99
N SER A 230 0.65 15.58 16.17
CA SER A 230 2.07 15.88 16.01
C SER A 230 2.32 17.39 16.13
N VAL A 231 3.35 17.76 16.87
CA VAL A 231 3.80 19.15 17.00
C VAL A 231 4.88 19.48 15.98
N GLU A 232 5.80 18.55 15.73
CA GLU A 232 6.93 18.74 14.83
C GLU A 232 6.68 18.23 13.38
N GLY A 233 5.50 17.64 13.13
CA GLY A 233 5.09 17.25 11.78
C GLY A 233 6.04 16.25 11.11
N LEU A 234 6.61 16.61 9.96
CA LEU A 234 7.48 15.75 9.18
C LEU A 234 8.75 15.30 9.93
N LYS A 235 9.23 16.05 10.89
CA LYS A 235 10.36 15.62 11.74
C LYS A 235 10.00 14.39 12.58
N GLU A 236 8.81 14.41 13.20
CA GLU A 236 8.32 13.25 13.94
C GLU A 236 8.01 12.09 12.99
N PHE A 237 7.49 12.37 11.81
CA PHE A 237 7.19 11.35 10.83
C PHE A 237 8.44 10.59 10.38
N VAL A 238 9.51 11.30 10.01
CA VAL A 238 10.75 10.64 9.60
C VAL A 238 11.39 9.84 10.74
N ARG A 239 11.32 10.36 11.99
CA ARG A 239 11.78 9.62 13.17
C ARG A 239 10.94 8.38 13.43
N TYR A 240 9.63 8.45 13.23
CA TYR A 240 8.73 7.29 13.37
C TYR A 240 9.08 6.20 12.37
N ILE A 241 9.20 6.54 11.09
CA ILE A 241 9.55 5.59 10.04
C ILE A 241 10.93 4.97 10.29
N ASP A 242 11.87 5.76 10.81
CA ASP A 242 13.28 5.36 10.98
C ASP A 242 13.59 4.78 12.38
N SER A 243 12.59 4.69 13.25
CA SER A 243 12.77 4.36 14.68
C SER A 243 13.37 2.96 14.95
N SER A 244 13.29 2.04 13.98
CA SER A 244 13.86 0.69 14.07
C SER A 244 15.29 0.57 13.52
N ARG A 245 15.93 1.72 13.16
CA ARG A 245 17.25 1.76 12.54
C ARG A 245 18.25 2.54 13.38
N GLU A 246 19.50 2.19 13.25
CA GLU A 246 20.61 2.95 13.86
C GLU A 246 20.91 4.18 13.00
N HIS A 247 20.84 5.37 13.60
CA HIS A 247 21.02 6.63 12.91
C HIS A 247 22.49 6.99 12.73
N LEU A 248 22.86 7.52 11.57
CA LEU A 248 24.19 8.10 11.31
C LEU A 248 24.26 9.57 11.72
N VAL A 249 23.14 10.28 11.70
CA VAL A 249 23.02 11.69 12.09
C VAL A 249 22.10 11.78 13.29
N ASN A 250 22.40 12.69 14.23
CA ASN A 250 21.65 12.80 15.48
C ASN A 250 20.30 13.52 15.28
N ASP A 251 20.30 14.55 14.43
CA ASP A 251 19.13 15.40 14.20
C ASP A 251 18.59 15.24 12.79
N VAL A 252 17.27 15.42 12.67
CA VAL A 252 16.58 15.44 11.37
C VAL A 252 17.02 16.67 10.57
N ILE A 253 17.51 16.45 9.36
CA ILE A 253 17.74 17.54 8.39
C ILE A 253 16.38 18.01 7.91
N TYR A 254 15.95 19.19 8.34
CA TYR A 254 14.62 19.69 8.08
C TYR A 254 14.63 20.94 7.22
N ILE A 255 13.82 20.94 6.19
CA ILE A 255 13.66 22.00 5.20
C ILE A 255 12.19 22.40 5.18
N ASN A 256 11.91 23.68 5.41
CA ASN A 256 10.57 24.24 5.26
C ASN A 256 10.72 25.63 4.62
N THR A 257 10.39 25.72 3.34
CA THR A 257 10.58 26.94 2.56
C THR A 257 9.60 27.01 1.39
N GLU A 258 9.46 28.19 0.83
CA GLU A 258 8.69 28.39 -0.40
C GLU A 258 9.63 28.78 -1.54
N LYS A 259 9.56 28.11 -2.66
CA LYS A 259 10.31 28.41 -3.88
C LYS A 259 9.37 28.44 -5.08
N GLN A 260 9.51 29.48 -5.88
CA GLN A 260 8.70 29.67 -7.10
C GLN A 260 7.18 29.56 -6.83
N GLY A 261 6.71 30.04 -5.66
CA GLY A 261 5.32 29.94 -5.25
C GLY A 261 4.86 28.54 -4.78
N THR A 262 5.79 27.58 -4.64
CA THR A 262 5.50 26.22 -4.16
C THR A 262 6.06 26.07 -2.74
N PRO A 263 5.22 25.85 -1.73
CA PRO A 263 5.66 25.42 -0.40
C PRO A 263 6.29 24.03 -0.48
N VAL A 264 7.52 23.90 0.03
CA VAL A 264 8.31 22.68 0.04
C VAL A 264 8.72 22.38 1.46
N GLU A 265 8.29 21.26 1.98
CA GLU A 265 8.66 20.74 3.29
C GLU A 265 9.31 19.36 3.13
N VAL A 266 10.52 19.19 3.68
CA VAL A 266 11.28 17.95 3.57
C VAL A 266 11.96 17.65 4.91
N ALA A 267 11.85 16.39 5.35
CA ALA A 267 12.58 15.86 6.49
C ALA A 267 13.46 14.69 6.01
N ILE A 268 14.75 14.72 6.39
CA ILE A 268 15.75 13.75 5.93
C ILE A 268 16.49 13.18 7.13
N MET A 269 16.73 11.87 7.11
CA MET A 269 17.55 11.16 8.05
C MET A 269 18.46 10.15 7.35
N TYR A 270 19.69 9.99 7.82
CA TYR A 270 20.60 8.95 7.34
C TYR A 270 20.82 7.91 8.43
N ASN A 271 20.82 6.64 8.06
CA ASN A 271 20.96 5.49 8.93
C ASN A 271 21.96 4.46 8.37
N THR A 272 22.22 3.42 9.15
CA THR A 272 23.18 2.37 8.77
C THR A 272 22.65 1.34 7.78
N SER A 273 21.34 1.36 7.46
CA SER A 273 20.71 0.39 6.55
C SER A 273 21.20 0.52 5.10
N TYR A 274 20.81 -0.43 4.26
CA TYR A 274 21.24 -0.50 2.85
C TYR A 274 20.13 -0.10 1.87
N ASN A 275 18.99 0.31 2.39
CA ASN A 275 17.80 0.61 1.60
C ASN A 275 17.59 2.12 1.44
N GLU A 276 16.96 2.51 0.34
CA GLU A 276 16.36 3.84 0.14
C GLU A 276 14.93 3.80 0.66
N ASN A 277 14.55 4.78 1.47
CA ASN A 277 13.21 4.89 2.04
C ASN A 277 12.69 6.32 1.88
N ILE A 278 12.09 6.62 0.74
CA ILE A 278 11.60 7.96 0.40
C ILE A 278 10.09 7.93 0.21
N HIS A 279 9.39 8.75 1.00
CA HIS A 279 7.95 8.95 0.90
C HIS A 279 7.64 10.35 0.39
N SER A 280 6.81 10.45 -0.63
CA SER A 280 6.50 11.72 -1.29
C SER A 280 5.01 12.01 -1.31
N TYR A 281 4.66 13.24 -0.99
CA TYR A 281 3.29 13.71 -0.83
C TYR A 281 3.04 15.01 -1.58
N VAL A 282 1.86 15.11 -2.17
CA VAL A 282 1.36 16.34 -2.80
C VAL A 282 -0.04 16.62 -2.23
N ASN A 283 -0.22 17.75 -1.53
CA ASN A 283 -1.48 18.09 -0.87
C ASN A 283 -2.00 16.96 0.01
N ASN A 284 -1.11 16.32 0.80
CA ASN A 284 -1.36 15.16 1.67
C ASN A 284 -1.69 13.84 0.94
N ILE A 285 -1.64 13.81 -0.38
CA ILE A 285 -1.83 12.60 -1.18
C ILE A 285 -0.48 11.91 -1.34
N ASN A 286 -0.42 10.62 -1.00
CA ASN A 286 0.78 9.81 -1.18
C ASN A 286 0.99 9.50 -2.67
N THR A 287 2.09 10.01 -3.23
CA THR A 287 2.49 9.75 -4.61
C THR A 287 3.44 8.55 -4.68
N ILE A 288 2.89 7.36 -4.60
CA ILE A 288 3.67 6.10 -4.50
C ILE A 288 4.63 5.93 -5.70
N GLU A 289 4.22 6.37 -6.89
CA GLU A 289 5.05 6.34 -8.10
C GLU A 289 5.92 7.61 -8.26
N GLY A 290 5.90 8.51 -7.24
CA GLY A 290 6.69 9.73 -7.24
C GLY A 290 6.18 10.79 -8.20
N GLY A 291 7.07 11.30 -9.05
CA GLY A 291 6.80 12.36 -10.02
C GLY A 291 7.85 13.47 -9.99
N ALA A 292 7.52 14.63 -10.55
CA ALA A 292 8.45 15.75 -10.73
C ALA A 292 9.09 16.24 -9.42
N HIS A 293 8.35 16.27 -8.30
CA HIS A 293 8.86 16.69 -6.98
C HIS A 293 9.91 15.72 -6.44
N LEU A 294 9.67 14.41 -6.55
CA LEU A 294 10.65 13.38 -6.15
C LEU A 294 11.89 13.43 -7.05
N ALA A 295 11.73 13.62 -8.36
CA ALA A 295 12.84 13.79 -9.28
C ALA A 295 13.69 15.03 -8.94
N GLY A 296 13.04 16.15 -8.56
CA GLY A 296 13.71 17.37 -8.08
C GLY A 296 14.53 17.13 -6.81
N PHE A 297 13.95 16.42 -5.84
CA PHE A 297 14.61 16.02 -4.60
C PHE A 297 15.86 15.15 -4.87
N ARG A 298 15.71 14.06 -5.62
CA ARG A 298 16.82 13.14 -5.95
C ARG A 298 17.96 13.85 -6.68
N ARG A 299 17.63 14.76 -7.60
CA ARG A 299 18.60 15.57 -8.32
C ARG A 299 19.36 16.53 -7.40
N ALA A 300 18.66 17.26 -6.55
CA ALA A 300 19.25 18.18 -5.59
C ALA A 300 20.17 17.46 -4.59
N LEU A 301 19.68 16.37 -4.00
CA LEU A 301 20.44 15.56 -3.05
C LEU A 301 21.78 15.09 -3.65
N THR A 302 21.70 14.44 -4.80
CA THR A 302 22.88 13.90 -5.50
C THR A 302 23.87 15.01 -5.86
N ARG A 303 23.40 16.10 -6.47
CA ARG A 303 24.24 17.22 -6.89
C ARG A 303 24.94 17.89 -5.71
N THR A 304 24.20 18.14 -4.63
CA THR A 304 24.72 18.88 -3.47
C THR A 304 25.72 18.07 -2.68
N LEU A 305 25.42 16.81 -2.38
CA LEU A 305 26.34 15.90 -1.67
C LEU A 305 27.60 15.61 -2.51
N LYS A 306 27.44 15.40 -3.82
CA LYS A 306 28.58 15.18 -4.73
C LYS A 306 29.50 16.39 -4.75
N LYS A 307 28.95 17.59 -4.93
CA LYS A 307 29.72 18.84 -4.92
C LYS A 307 30.46 19.04 -3.61
N TYR A 308 29.78 18.87 -2.47
CA TYR A 308 30.42 18.99 -1.15
C TYR A 308 31.58 17.99 -0.98
N ALA A 309 31.39 16.75 -1.39
CA ALA A 309 32.41 15.71 -1.30
C ALA A 309 33.60 15.96 -2.25
N GLU A 310 33.39 16.53 -3.44
CA GLU A 310 34.44 16.96 -4.39
C GLU A 310 35.21 18.15 -3.83
N ASP A 311 34.53 19.21 -3.40
CA ASP A 311 35.14 20.44 -2.86
C ASP A 311 36.04 20.13 -1.63
N ASN A 312 35.65 19.16 -0.81
CA ASN A 312 36.41 18.70 0.35
C ASN A 312 37.37 17.53 0.05
N LYS A 313 37.58 17.14 -1.22
CA LYS A 313 38.50 16.07 -1.68
C LYS A 313 38.24 14.70 -1.03
N MET A 314 37.00 14.44 -0.64
CA MET A 314 36.63 13.21 0.04
C MET A 314 36.55 12.01 -0.91
N LEU A 315 36.23 12.27 -2.19
CA LEU A 315 36.07 11.25 -3.24
C LEU A 315 37.40 10.75 -3.83
N GLU A 316 38.50 11.50 -3.69
CA GLU A 316 39.81 11.13 -4.25
C GLU A 316 40.30 9.77 -3.72
N LYS A 317 39.91 9.39 -2.49
CA LYS A 317 40.30 8.13 -1.84
C LYS A 317 39.37 6.96 -2.21
N ALA A 318 38.20 7.22 -2.78
CA ALA A 318 37.17 6.20 -2.98
C ALA A 318 37.57 5.14 -4.02
N LYS A 319 38.36 5.51 -5.03
CA LYS A 319 38.80 4.64 -6.16
C LYS A 319 37.65 3.92 -6.87
N VAL A 320 36.44 4.41 -6.74
CA VAL A 320 35.21 3.91 -7.36
C VAL A 320 34.42 5.07 -7.92
N GLU A 321 33.71 4.85 -9.01
CA GLU A 321 32.77 5.82 -9.55
C GLU A 321 31.49 5.78 -8.70
N ILE A 322 31.00 6.97 -8.29
CA ILE A 322 29.81 7.13 -7.45
C ILE A 322 28.62 7.46 -8.33
N SER A 323 27.55 6.68 -8.22
CA SER A 323 26.28 6.90 -8.92
C SER A 323 25.29 7.66 -8.04
N GLY A 324 24.19 8.14 -8.65
CA GLY A 324 23.11 8.79 -7.91
C GLY A 324 22.46 7.91 -6.85
N ASP A 325 22.40 6.60 -7.09
CA ASP A 325 21.81 5.62 -6.17
C ASP A 325 22.63 5.46 -4.88
N ASP A 326 23.94 5.62 -4.97
CA ASP A 326 24.83 5.47 -3.79
C ASP A 326 24.55 6.57 -2.75
N PHE A 327 24.09 7.76 -3.18
CA PHE A 327 23.73 8.86 -2.28
C PHE A 327 22.42 8.60 -1.53
N ARG A 328 21.63 7.63 -1.94
CA ARG A 328 20.34 7.32 -1.36
C ARG A 328 20.35 6.05 -0.49
N GLU A 329 21.47 5.34 -0.43
CA GLU A 329 21.60 4.18 0.45
C GLU A 329 21.63 4.62 1.92
N GLY A 330 20.77 4.05 2.75
CA GLY A 330 20.59 4.43 4.14
C GLY A 330 19.86 5.78 4.33
N LEU A 331 19.17 6.26 3.31
CA LEU A 331 18.38 7.49 3.35
C LEU A 331 16.93 7.18 3.71
N THR A 332 16.42 7.83 4.76
CA THR A 332 14.98 7.98 5.01
C THR A 332 14.59 9.43 4.79
N ALA A 333 13.60 9.70 3.94
CA ALA A 333 13.13 11.04 3.67
C ALA A 333 11.61 11.11 3.47
N VAL A 334 11.02 12.19 3.95
CA VAL A 334 9.62 12.53 3.69
C VAL A 334 9.59 13.87 2.99
N ILE A 335 8.92 13.93 1.83
CA ILE A 335 8.79 15.12 1.00
C ILE A 335 7.32 15.48 0.92
N SER A 336 6.94 16.66 1.34
CA SER A 336 5.58 17.18 1.26
C SER A 336 5.60 18.53 0.54
N ILE A 337 4.82 18.63 -0.55
CA ILE A 337 4.65 19.89 -1.26
C ILE A 337 3.18 20.27 -1.32
N LYS A 338 2.94 21.56 -1.45
CA LYS A 338 1.58 22.10 -1.64
C LYS A 338 1.50 22.73 -3.02
N VAL A 339 0.60 22.24 -3.85
CA VAL A 339 0.41 22.69 -5.24
C VAL A 339 -1.04 23.12 -5.43
N ALA A 340 -1.26 24.31 -5.97
CA ALA A 340 -2.63 24.83 -6.15
C ALA A 340 -3.41 24.05 -7.23
N GLU A 341 -2.72 23.63 -8.30
CA GLU A 341 -3.32 22.90 -9.43
C GLU A 341 -2.45 21.66 -9.74
N PRO A 342 -2.50 20.60 -8.89
CA PRO A 342 -1.71 19.42 -9.17
C PRO A 342 -2.29 18.62 -10.33
N GLN A 343 -1.41 18.19 -11.22
CA GLN A 343 -1.71 17.33 -12.36
C GLN A 343 -1.16 15.93 -12.08
N PHE A 344 -2.06 14.97 -11.90
CA PHE A 344 -1.67 13.58 -11.65
C PHE A 344 -1.82 12.73 -12.90
N GLU A 345 -0.95 11.72 -13.03
CA GLU A 345 -1.15 10.66 -14.01
C GLU A 345 -2.21 9.69 -13.49
N GLY A 346 -3.46 9.82 -13.97
CA GLY A 346 -4.58 8.97 -13.62
C GLY A 346 -5.37 9.36 -12.37
N GLN A 347 -6.52 8.70 -12.17
CA GLN A 347 -7.48 8.98 -11.09
C GLN A 347 -6.96 8.58 -9.70
N THR A 348 -6.09 7.60 -9.63
CA THR A 348 -5.48 7.11 -8.38
C THR A 348 -4.43 8.05 -7.78
N LYS A 349 -4.07 9.12 -8.51
CA LYS A 349 -3.18 10.20 -8.06
C LYS A 349 -1.79 9.72 -7.59
N THR A 350 -1.30 8.62 -8.14
CA THR A 350 -0.06 7.96 -7.70
C THR A 350 1.21 8.67 -8.15
N LYS A 351 1.14 9.51 -9.20
CA LYS A 351 2.30 10.20 -9.77
C LYS A 351 1.98 11.63 -10.17
N LEU A 352 2.84 12.58 -9.75
CA LEU A 352 2.71 14.00 -10.08
C LEU A 352 3.38 14.34 -11.42
N GLY A 353 2.59 14.96 -12.32
CA GLY A 353 3.03 15.39 -13.65
C GLY A 353 3.56 16.83 -13.77
N ASN A 354 3.35 17.69 -12.77
CA ASN A 354 3.73 19.12 -12.79
C ASN A 354 5.25 19.32 -12.91
N ASN A 355 5.78 19.48 -14.11
CA ASN A 355 7.22 19.63 -14.33
C ASN A 355 7.85 20.88 -13.69
N GLU A 356 7.08 21.97 -13.54
CA GLU A 356 7.52 23.21 -12.91
C GLU A 356 7.95 23.03 -11.45
N VAL A 357 7.35 22.07 -10.75
CA VAL A 357 7.63 21.75 -9.34
C VAL A 357 9.04 21.19 -9.15
N MET A 358 9.58 20.50 -10.17
CA MET A 358 10.93 19.92 -10.11
C MET A 358 11.98 20.99 -9.77
N GLY A 359 11.90 22.15 -10.41
CA GLY A 359 12.83 23.27 -10.18
C GLY A 359 12.72 23.85 -8.78
N ALA A 360 11.50 24.01 -8.28
CA ALA A 360 11.25 24.54 -6.95
C ALA A 360 11.83 23.64 -5.85
N VAL A 361 11.58 22.32 -5.94
CA VAL A 361 12.12 21.34 -4.98
C VAL A 361 13.64 21.23 -5.09
N ASP A 362 14.19 21.19 -6.32
CA ASP A 362 15.64 21.13 -6.54
C ASP A 362 16.36 22.34 -5.92
N GLN A 363 15.80 23.53 -6.05
CA GLN A 363 16.36 24.74 -5.45
C GLN A 363 16.24 24.72 -3.92
N ALA A 364 15.05 24.42 -3.38
CA ALA A 364 14.79 24.38 -1.95
C ALA A 364 15.73 23.42 -1.22
N VAL A 365 15.81 22.18 -1.71
CA VAL A 365 16.66 21.14 -1.12
C VAL A 365 18.14 21.44 -1.30
N GLY A 366 18.55 21.88 -2.51
CA GLY A 366 19.96 22.17 -2.80
C GLY A 366 20.52 23.28 -1.93
N GLU A 367 19.80 24.38 -1.75
CA GLU A 367 20.23 25.49 -0.89
C GLU A 367 20.31 25.07 0.58
N ALA A 368 19.24 24.50 1.13
CA ALA A 368 19.17 24.14 2.55
C ALA A 368 20.21 23.06 2.91
N LEU A 369 20.34 22.03 2.07
CA LEU A 369 21.31 20.97 2.29
C LEU A 369 22.76 21.48 2.20
N SER A 370 23.06 22.43 1.30
CA SER A 370 24.39 23.05 1.23
C SER A 370 24.75 23.73 2.55
N TYR A 371 23.85 24.54 3.12
CA TYR A 371 24.07 25.17 4.42
C TYR A 371 24.26 24.14 5.54
N TYR A 372 23.41 23.11 5.57
CA TYR A 372 23.52 22.07 6.58
C TYR A 372 24.88 21.36 6.56
N LEU A 373 25.36 20.99 5.39
CA LEU A 373 26.65 20.27 5.24
C LEU A 373 27.85 21.15 5.66
N GLU A 374 27.78 22.48 5.44
CA GLU A 374 28.81 23.43 5.88
C GLU A 374 28.77 23.62 7.40
N GLU A 375 27.58 23.67 8.02
CA GLU A 375 27.42 23.85 9.46
C GLU A 375 27.72 22.58 10.26
N HIS A 376 27.53 21.38 9.65
CA HIS A 376 27.67 20.08 10.30
C HIS A 376 28.74 19.17 9.62
N PRO A 377 30.02 19.59 9.57
CA PRO A 377 31.03 18.88 8.78
C PRO A 377 31.31 17.45 9.27
N LYS A 378 31.05 17.12 10.54
CA LYS A 378 31.20 15.75 11.07
C LYS A 378 30.13 14.82 10.50
N GLU A 379 28.87 15.26 10.51
CA GLU A 379 27.75 14.50 9.96
C GLU A 379 27.84 14.40 8.45
N ALA A 380 28.22 15.50 7.76
CA ALA A 380 28.50 15.51 6.34
C ALA A 380 29.54 14.45 5.96
N LYS A 381 30.60 14.32 6.78
CA LYS A 381 31.61 13.29 6.58
C LYS A 381 31.02 11.88 6.75
N MET A 382 30.23 11.62 7.78
CA MET A 382 29.61 10.31 7.99
C MET A 382 28.68 9.93 6.82
N ILE A 383 27.90 10.88 6.31
CA ILE A 383 27.05 10.68 5.12
C ILE A 383 27.91 10.32 3.90
N VAL A 384 28.98 11.08 3.62
CA VAL A 384 29.85 10.82 2.46
C VAL A 384 30.60 9.49 2.60
N ASP A 385 31.07 9.14 3.79
CA ASP A 385 31.70 7.84 4.04
C ASP A 385 30.72 6.69 3.77
N LYS A 386 29.44 6.83 4.13
CA LYS A 386 28.37 5.87 3.80
C LYS A 386 28.18 5.77 2.28
N VAL A 387 28.14 6.89 1.56
CA VAL A 387 28.02 6.93 0.09
C VAL A 387 29.18 6.17 -0.59
N ILE A 388 30.42 6.37 -0.10
CA ILE A 388 31.59 5.66 -0.62
C ILE A 388 31.46 4.15 -0.39
N LEU A 389 30.99 3.73 0.80
CA LEU A 389 30.77 2.33 1.12
C LEU A 389 29.69 1.72 0.20
N ALA A 390 28.61 2.44 -0.05
CA ALA A 390 27.55 2.04 -0.98
C ALA A 390 28.09 1.83 -2.40
N ALA A 391 28.88 2.77 -2.91
CA ALA A 391 29.52 2.65 -4.22
C ALA A 391 30.45 1.44 -4.32
N GLN A 392 31.25 1.17 -3.29
CA GLN A 392 32.10 -0.04 -3.22
C GLN A 392 31.27 -1.31 -3.23
N ALA A 393 30.19 -1.37 -2.45
CA ALA A 393 29.27 -2.50 -2.40
C ALA A 393 28.59 -2.74 -3.76
N ARG A 394 28.16 -1.68 -4.47
CA ARG A 394 27.59 -1.76 -5.82
C ARG A 394 28.56 -2.33 -6.83
N VAL A 395 29.82 -1.84 -6.83
CA VAL A 395 30.87 -2.38 -7.72
C VAL A 395 31.17 -3.85 -7.42
N ALA A 396 31.19 -4.24 -6.14
CA ALA A 396 31.35 -5.64 -5.73
C ALA A 396 30.19 -6.51 -6.23
N ALA A 397 28.94 -6.03 -6.10
CA ALA A 397 27.75 -6.71 -6.60
C ALA A 397 27.78 -6.92 -8.12
N ARG A 398 28.23 -5.92 -8.88
CA ARG A 398 28.41 -6.05 -10.33
C ARG A 398 29.39 -7.14 -10.68
N LYS A 399 30.56 -7.15 -10.04
CA LYS A 399 31.59 -8.19 -10.27
C LYS A 399 31.08 -9.59 -9.91
N ALA A 400 30.31 -9.73 -8.84
CA ALA A 400 29.69 -10.99 -8.45
C ALA A 400 28.72 -11.49 -9.52
N ARG A 401 27.82 -10.63 -10.01
CA ARG A 401 26.88 -10.92 -11.13
C ARG A 401 27.60 -11.37 -12.40
N GLU A 402 28.61 -10.62 -12.84
CA GLU A 402 29.43 -10.96 -14.01
C GLU A 402 30.14 -12.31 -13.85
N SER A 403 30.62 -12.62 -12.65
CA SER A 403 31.28 -13.90 -12.35
C SER A 403 30.30 -15.07 -12.46
N VAL A 404 29.06 -14.93 -11.98
CA VAL A 404 28.01 -15.94 -12.08
C VAL A 404 27.61 -16.15 -13.55
N GLN A 405 27.43 -15.06 -14.32
CA GLN A 405 27.12 -15.14 -15.75
C GLN A 405 28.23 -15.83 -16.56
N ARG A 406 29.50 -15.60 -16.24
CA ARG A 406 30.64 -16.24 -16.91
C ARG A 406 30.77 -17.73 -16.58
N LYS A 407 30.29 -18.18 -15.41
CA LYS A 407 30.32 -19.60 -15.00
C LYS A 407 29.24 -20.46 -15.66
N SER A 408 28.25 -19.86 -16.34
CA SER A 408 27.13 -20.55 -16.98
C SER A 408 27.07 -20.46 -18.52
N PRO A 409 28.19 -20.42 -19.29
CA PRO A 409 28.09 -20.35 -20.76
C PRO A 409 27.65 -21.68 -21.41
N MET A 410 27.63 -22.80 -20.70
CA MET A 410 27.38 -24.14 -21.26
C MET A 410 25.98 -24.71 -20.98
N SER A 411 25.16 -24.10 -20.13
CA SER A 411 23.75 -24.44 -19.96
C SER A 411 22.91 -23.44 -20.74
N GLY A 412 22.44 -23.86 -21.91
CA GLY A 412 21.66 -23.03 -22.85
C GLY A 412 20.54 -22.27 -22.14
N GLY A 413 20.67 -20.95 -22.05
CA GLY A 413 19.56 -20.07 -21.81
C GLY A 413 19.22 -19.68 -20.39
N GLY A 414 20.12 -19.78 -19.41
CA GLY A 414 19.99 -18.97 -18.16
C GLY A 414 18.84 -19.31 -17.21
N MET A 415 18.16 -20.45 -17.36
CA MET A 415 17.07 -20.84 -16.46
C MET A 415 17.59 -21.65 -15.27
N PRO A 416 17.02 -21.46 -14.05
CA PRO A 416 17.40 -22.26 -12.89
C PRO A 416 17.13 -23.73 -13.15
N GLY A 417 18.14 -24.60 -12.89
CA GLY A 417 18.00 -26.05 -13.10
C GLY A 417 16.89 -26.72 -12.27
N LYS A 418 16.43 -26.04 -11.21
CA LYS A 418 15.32 -26.50 -10.36
C LYS A 418 13.93 -26.08 -10.86
N LEU A 419 13.85 -25.08 -11.74
CA LEU A 419 12.59 -24.59 -12.25
C LEU A 419 11.93 -25.63 -13.14
N ALA A 420 10.73 -26.03 -12.78
CA ALA A 420 9.83 -26.75 -13.67
C ALA A 420 8.95 -25.74 -14.39
N ASP A 421 9.37 -25.29 -15.56
CA ASP A 421 8.71 -24.24 -16.34
C ASP A 421 7.40 -24.71 -16.98
N CYS A 422 6.55 -23.75 -17.38
CA CYS A 422 5.34 -23.99 -18.16
C CYS A 422 5.61 -23.85 -19.66
N SER A 423 4.68 -24.34 -20.49
CA SER A 423 4.81 -24.31 -21.95
C SER A 423 4.31 -23.01 -22.58
N SER A 424 3.35 -22.30 -21.97
CA SER A 424 2.88 -21.00 -22.43
C SER A 424 4.00 -19.96 -22.33
N LYS A 425 3.98 -19.01 -23.27
CA LYS A 425 4.88 -17.85 -23.32
C LYS A 425 4.17 -16.55 -23.01
N ASP A 426 2.86 -16.58 -22.79
CA ASP A 426 2.08 -15.41 -22.45
C ASP A 426 2.17 -15.15 -20.92
N PRO A 427 2.81 -14.05 -20.49
CA PRO A 427 2.94 -13.74 -19.07
C PRO A 427 1.61 -13.54 -18.35
N GLU A 428 0.54 -13.14 -19.07
CA GLU A 428 -0.80 -12.91 -18.50
C GLU A 428 -1.44 -14.22 -18.03
N GLU A 429 -1.16 -15.31 -18.72
CA GLU A 429 -1.68 -16.63 -18.38
C GLU A 429 -0.79 -17.38 -17.40
N CYS A 430 0.53 -17.05 -17.39
CA CYS A 430 1.53 -17.83 -16.69
C CYS A 430 1.59 -17.50 -15.19
N GLU A 431 1.70 -18.56 -14.39
CA GLU A 431 1.80 -18.52 -12.93
C GLU A 431 3.10 -19.18 -12.46
N LEU A 432 3.81 -18.54 -11.52
CA LEU A 432 4.98 -19.10 -10.86
C LEU A 432 4.66 -19.41 -9.41
N PHE A 433 4.75 -20.67 -9.00
CA PHE A 433 4.68 -21.06 -7.60
C PHE A 433 6.08 -21.13 -7.00
N LEU A 434 6.32 -20.35 -5.95
CA LEU A 434 7.48 -20.44 -5.07
C LEU A 434 7.12 -21.38 -3.94
N VAL A 435 7.68 -22.61 -3.96
CA VAL A 435 7.22 -23.70 -3.10
C VAL A 435 8.28 -24.03 -2.06
N GLU A 436 7.87 -24.14 -0.80
CA GLU A 436 8.77 -24.54 0.28
C GLU A 436 9.17 -26.01 0.14
N GLY A 437 10.48 -26.22 0.03
CA GLY A 437 11.11 -27.53 0.05
C GLY A 437 10.96 -28.37 -1.23
N ASP A 438 11.84 -29.36 -1.33
CA ASP A 438 11.86 -30.26 -2.51
C ASP A 438 10.71 -31.28 -2.47
N SER A 439 10.18 -31.63 -1.29
CA SER A 439 9.08 -32.61 -1.13
C SER A 439 7.77 -32.04 -1.67
N ALA A 440 7.32 -30.88 -1.14
CA ALA A 440 6.11 -30.21 -1.64
C ALA A 440 6.29 -29.77 -3.09
N GLY A 441 7.50 -29.30 -3.46
CA GLY A 441 7.86 -29.00 -4.84
C GLY A 441 7.71 -30.19 -5.78
N GLY A 442 7.99 -31.41 -5.31
CA GLY A 442 7.78 -32.65 -6.06
C GLY A 442 6.30 -32.95 -6.34
N SER A 443 5.45 -32.86 -5.29
CA SER A 443 4.00 -33.00 -5.42
C SER A 443 3.40 -31.92 -6.33
N ALA A 444 3.82 -30.65 -6.15
CA ALA A 444 3.37 -29.55 -7.00
C ALA A 444 3.75 -29.71 -8.48
N LYS A 445 4.98 -30.18 -8.77
CA LYS A 445 5.42 -30.49 -10.15
C LYS A 445 4.59 -31.56 -10.83
N GLN A 446 4.09 -32.54 -10.07
CA GLN A 446 3.24 -33.61 -10.58
C GLN A 446 1.79 -33.14 -10.76
N GLY A 447 1.26 -32.38 -9.78
CA GLY A 447 -0.14 -31.92 -9.78
C GLY A 447 -0.45 -30.74 -10.68
N ARG A 448 0.55 -29.92 -11.06
CA ARG A 448 0.33 -28.67 -11.79
C ARG A 448 -0.24 -28.83 -13.20
N ASN A 449 -0.89 -27.80 -13.70
CA ASN A 449 -1.14 -27.66 -15.12
C ASN A 449 0.15 -27.17 -15.83
N ARG A 450 0.75 -28.05 -16.63
CA ARG A 450 2.02 -27.77 -17.31
C ARG A 450 1.94 -26.71 -18.39
N THR A 451 0.74 -26.33 -18.82
CA THR A 451 0.55 -25.32 -19.86
C THR A 451 0.90 -23.93 -19.31
N PHE A 452 0.40 -23.56 -18.15
CA PHE A 452 0.53 -22.19 -17.62
C PHE A 452 1.15 -22.11 -16.22
N GLN A 453 1.38 -23.23 -15.51
CA GLN A 453 1.95 -23.21 -14.15
C GLN A 453 3.40 -23.68 -14.13
N ALA A 454 4.26 -22.86 -13.57
CA ALA A 454 5.67 -23.14 -13.28
C ALA A 454 5.89 -23.34 -11.79
N ILE A 455 6.82 -24.23 -11.42
CA ILE A 455 7.16 -24.52 -10.01
C ILE A 455 8.66 -24.28 -9.79
N LEU A 456 8.97 -23.44 -8.80
CA LEU A 456 10.32 -23.23 -8.30
C LEU A 456 10.40 -23.66 -6.83
N PRO A 457 10.95 -24.82 -6.49
CA PRO A 457 11.18 -25.23 -5.10
C PRO A 457 12.31 -24.39 -4.50
N LEU A 458 12.10 -23.91 -3.29
CA LEU A 458 13.07 -23.16 -2.48
C LEU A 458 13.66 -24.10 -1.42
N ARG A 459 14.97 -24.02 -1.16
CA ARG A 459 15.64 -24.82 -0.14
C ARG A 459 15.63 -24.12 1.21
N GLY A 460 14.53 -24.24 1.94
CA GLY A 460 14.38 -23.67 3.27
C GLY A 460 14.34 -22.15 3.27
N LYS A 461 14.81 -21.55 4.35
CA LYS A 461 14.79 -20.09 4.56
C LYS A 461 15.75 -19.38 3.61
N ILE A 462 15.22 -18.48 2.78
CA ILE A 462 16.03 -17.65 1.89
C ILE A 462 16.79 -16.58 2.69
N LEU A 463 17.75 -15.91 2.05
CA LEU A 463 18.51 -14.83 2.65
C LEU A 463 17.56 -13.70 3.12
N ASN A 464 17.72 -13.27 4.37
CA ASN A 464 17.06 -12.06 4.86
C ASN A 464 17.74 -10.82 4.26
N VAL A 465 17.12 -10.25 3.24
CA VAL A 465 17.65 -9.11 2.49
C VAL A 465 17.56 -7.78 3.25
N GLU A 466 16.79 -7.72 4.34
CA GLU A 466 16.77 -6.55 5.22
C GLU A 466 18.11 -6.34 5.93
N LYS A 467 18.80 -7.43 6.29
CA LYS A 467 20.10 -7.43 6.98
C LYS A 467 21.30 -7.54 6.04
N ALA A 468 21.07 -7.79 4.77
CA ALA A 468 22.14 -8.12 3.84
C ALA A 468 22.45 -6.95 2.91
N MET A 469 23.75 -6.68 2.73
CA MET A 469 24.20 -5.78 1.68
C MET A 469 23.74 -6.29 0.30
N TRP A 470 23.44 -5.37 -0.61
CA TRP A 470 22.98 -5.64 -1.96
C TRP A 470 23.76 -6.74 -2.70
N HIS A 471 25.10 -6.75 -2.63
CA HIS A 471 25.91 -7.76 -3.31
C HIS A 471 25.69 -9.17 -2.76
N LYS A 472 25.40 -9.32 -1.46
CA LYS A 472 25.15 -10.63 -0.85
C LYS A 472 23.84 -11.26 -1.34
N ALA A 473 22.86 -10.45 -1.71
CA ALA A 473 21.64 -10.95 -2.32
C ALA A 473 21.93 -11.71 -3.63
N PHE A 474 22.88 -11.21 -4.44
CA PHE A 474 23.30 -11.88 -5.69
C PHE A 474 24.30 -13.01 -5.50
N GLU A 475 24.85 -13.19 -4.32
CA GLU A 475 25.64 -14.39 -3.95
C GLU A 475 24.73 -15.54 -3.49
N SER A 476 23.48 -15.25 -3.12
CA SER A 476 22.49 -16.25 -2.72
C SER A 476 21.91 -16.98 -3.94
N ASP A 477 22.10 -18.30 -4.01
CA ASP A 477 21.58 -19.13 -5.10
C ASP A 477 20.04 -19.06 -5.18
N GLU A 478 19.33 -19.04 -4.03
CA GLU A 478 17.88 -19.02 -4.01
C GLU A 478 17.32 -17.68 -4.50
N VAL A 479 17.91 -16.55 -4.10
CA VAL A 479 17.53 -15.22 -4.60
C VAL A 479 17.80 -15.12 -6.11
N ASN A 480 18.96 -15.60 -6.57
CA ASN A 480 19.28 -15.62 -7.99
C ASN A 480 18.33 -16.51 -8.80
N ASN A 481 17.92 -17.66 -8.26
CA ASN A 481 16.95 -18.54 -8.91
C ASN A 481 15.59 -17.85 -9.09
N ILE A 482 15.14 -17.08 -8.08
CA ILE A 482 13.88 -16.29 -8.16
C ILE A 482 14.01 -15.21 -9.25
N ILE A 483 15.09 -14.41 -9.23
CA ILE A 483 15.34 -13.35 -10.22
C ILE A 483 15.36 -13.91 -11.65
N GLN A 484 16.09 -15.00 -11.86
CA GLN A 484 16.20 -15.64 -13.16
C GLN A 484 14.88 -16.27 -13.64
N ALA A 485 14.15 -16.93 -12.74
CA ALA A 485 12.84 -17.50 -13.05
C ALA A 485 11.86 -16.42 -13.50
N LEU A 486 11.81 -15.30 -12.77
CA LEU A 486 10.93 -14.16 -13.06
C LEU A 486 11.34 -13.41 -14.33
N GLY A 487 12.60 -13.49 -14.75
CA GLY A 487 13.12 -12.72 -15.89
C GLY A 487 13.42 -11.26 -15.57
N ILE A 488 13.51 -10.92 -14.28
CA ILE A 488 13.80 -9.56 -13.80
C ILE A 488 15.25 -9.19 -14.15
N ARG A 489 15.44 -7.94 -14.55
CA ARG A 489 16.74 -7.31 -14.75
C ARG A 489 16.85 -6.06 -13.90
N PHE A 490 18.07 -5.64 -13.61
CA PHE A 490 18.35 -4.42 -12.87
C PHE A 490 18.98 -3.39 -13.81
N GLY A 491 18.50 -2.15 -13.74
CA GLY A 491 18.88 -1.06 -14.64
C GLY A 491 18.24 -1.15 -16.02
N VAL A 492 18.25 -0.03 -16.74
CA VAL A 492 17.76 0.11 -18.11
C VAL A 492 18.96 0.34 -19.02
N ASP A 493 19.06 -0.40 -20.13
CA ASP A 493 20.00 -0.19 -21.24
C ASP A 493 21.49 0.02 -20.87
N GLY A 494 21.98 -0.72 -19.87
CA GLY A 494 23.40 -0.71 -19.48
C GLY A 494 23.74 0.21 -18.33
N GLU A 495 22.77 0.90 -17.75
CA GLU A 495 22.96 1.62 -16.49
C GLU A 495 23.04 0.63 -15.32
N ASP A 496 23.97 0.89 -14.42
CA ASP A 496 24.20 0.10 -13.21
C ASP A 496 23.29 0.61 -12.08
N SER A 497 21.99 0.35 -12.20
CA SER A 497 20.95 0.79 -11.27
C SER A 497 20.48 -0.35 -10.37
N LYS A 498 20.02 -0.01 -9.15
CA LYS A 498 19.36 -0.93 -8.23
C LYS A 498 17.87 -1.15 -8.57
N GLU A 499 17.30 -0.33 -9.45
CA GLU A 499 15.89 -0.46 -9.84
C GLU A 499 15.66 -1.71 -10.69
N ALA A 500 14.65 -2.48 -10.29
CA ALA A 500 14.24 -3.66 -11.02
C ALA A 500 13.40 -3.27 -12.25
N ASN A 501 13.75 -3.83 -13.40
CA ASN A 501 12.95 -3.73 -14.61
C ASN A 501 12.09 -4.99 -14.76
N ILE A 502 10.76 -4.81 -14.69
CA ILE A 502 9.76 -5.88 -14.78
C ILE A 502 9.08 -5.99 -16.16
N ASP A 503 9.52 -5.19 -17.16
CA ASP A 503 8.93 -5.21 -18.52
C ASP A 503 8.99 -6.59 -19.20
N LYS A 504 9.96 -7.42 -18.78
CA LYS A 504 10.16 -8.78 -19.27
C LYS A 504 9.77 -9.86 -18.27
N LEU A 505 8.89 -9.48 -17.31
CA LEU A 505 8.37 -10.44 -16.34
C LEU A 505 7.68 -11.60 -17.07
N ARG A 506 8.04 -12.83 -16.69
CA ARG A 506 7.57 -14.04 -17.38
C ARG A 506 6.27 -14.58 -16.82
N TYR A 507 5.90 -14.17 -15.61
CA TYR A 507 4.71 -14.62 -14.92
C TYR A 507 4.07 -13.41 -14.22
N LYS A 508 2.84 -13.08 -14.60
CA LYS A 508 2.07 -12.01 -13.95
C LYS A 508 1.26 -12.50 -12.76
N LYS A 509 1.51 -13.74 -12.33
CA LYS A 509 1.00 -14.28 -11.09
C LYS A 509 2.12 -15.06 -10.39
N VAL A 510 2.68 -14.48 -9.33
CA VAL A 510 3.70 -15.09 -8.49
C VAL A 510 3.03 -15.51 -7.18
N ILE A 511 3.05 -16.81 -6.89
CA ILE A 511 2.29 -17.40 -5.78
C ILE A 511 3.28 -18.00 -4.79
N ILE A 512 3.28 -17.50 -3.57
CA ILE A 512 4.04 -18.07 -2.46
C ILE A 512 3.21 -19.22 -1.90
N MET A 513 3.81 -20.40 -1.77
CA MET A 513 3.15 -21.61 -1.30
C MET A 513 4.05 -22.33 -0.29
N THR A 514 3.77 -22.12 0.98
CA THR A 514 4.53 -22.58 2.14
C THR A 514 3.66 -23.45 3.05
N ASP A 515 4.29 -24.17 3.97
CA ASP A 515 3.62 -24.97 4.97
C ASP A 515 2.83 -24.07 5.94
N ALA A 516 1.72 -24.58 6.49
CA ALA A 516 0.88 -23.85 7.44
C ALA A 516 1.44 -23.94 8.88
N ASP A 517 2.71 -23.65 9.05
CA ASP A 517 3.41 -23.66 10.33
C ASP A 517 4.24 -22.38 10.54
N VAL A 518 4.95 -22.29 11.67
CA VAL A 518 5.75 -21.10 12.02
C VAL A 518 6.96 -20.91 11.09
N ASP A 519 7.52 -21.99 10.56
CA ASP A 519 8.64 -21.93 9.63
C ASP A 519 8.18 -21.47 8.25
N GLY A 520 7.04 -21.97 7.76
CA GLY A 520 6.40 -21.50 6.53
C GLY A 520 6.03 -20.03 6.59
N SER A 521 5.43 -19.56 7.67
CA SER A 521 5.14 -18.13 7.88
C SER A 521 6.39 -17.26 7.88
N HIS A 522 7.51 -17.77 8.39
CA HIS A 522 8.80 -17.08 8.33
C HIS A 522 9.34 -17.02 6.88
N ILE A 523 9.19 -18.10 6.11
CA ILE A 523 9.60 -18.13 4.69
C ILE A 523 8.76 -17.15 3.88
N ASP A 524 7.45 -17.10 4.10
CA ASP A 524 6.56 -16.10 3.50
C ASP A 524 7.04 -14.69 3.77
N THR A 525 7.38 -14.38 5.03
CA THR A 525 7.89 -13.07 5.43
C THR A 525 9.23 -12.75 4.76
N LEU A 526 10.13 -13.71 4.63
CA LEU A 526 11.42 -13.52 3.94
C LEU A 526 11.20 -13.24 2.44
N ILE A 527 10.30 -13.98 1.80
CA ILE A 527 9.96 -13.76 0.38
C ILE A 527 9.28 -12.39 0.21
N MET A 528 8.31 -12.06 1.04
CA MET A 528 7.67 -10.74 1.00
C MET A 528 8.68 -9.61 1.22
N THR A 529 9.65 -9.78 2.14
CA THR A 529 10.74 -8.82 2.35
C THR A 529 11.58 -8.63 1.08
N LEU A 530 11.91 -9.74 0.38
CA LEU A 530 12.63 -9.69 -0.89
C LEU A 530 11.84 -8.90 -1.95
N PHE A 531 10.55 -9.19 -2.12
CA PHE A 531 9.72 -8.49 -3.09
C PHE A 531 9.52 -7.02 -2.72
N PHE A 532 9.26 -6.72 -1.47
CA PHE A 532 9.09 -5.35 -1.00
C PHE A 532 10.36 -4.49 -1.21
N ARG A 533 11.56 -5.03 -0.92
CA ARG A 533 12.83 -4.29 -1.02
C ARG A 533 13.38 -4.19 -2.44
N TYR A 534 13.23 -5.24 -3.25
CA TYR A 534 13.91 -5.32 -4.55
C TYR A 534 12.97 -5.32 -5.75
N PHE A 535 11.71 -5.70 -5.57
CA PHE A 535 10.71 -5.80 -6.64
C PHE A 535 9.37 -5.18 -6.25
N PRO A 536 9.33 -3.97 -5.67
CA PRO A 536 8.08 -3.37 -5.20
C PRO A 536 7.04 -3.24 -6.32
N GLN A 537 7.49 -3.07 -7.57
CA GLN A 537 6.62 -2.99 -8.75
C GLN A 537 5.76 -4.26 -8.93
N VAL A 538 6.28 -5.44 -8.56
CA VAL A 538 5.52 -6.71 -8.64
C VAL A 538 4.33 -6.69 -7.67
N ILE A 539 4.50 -6.11 -6.49
CA ILE A 539 3.42 -5.92 -5.51
C ILE A 539 2.45 -4.84 -5.99
N GLN A 540 2.97 -3.69 -6.43
CA GLN A 540 2.18 -2.55 -6.90
C GLN A 540 1.28 -2.90 -8.08
N GLN A 541 1.76 -3.75 -8.99
CA GLN A 541 1.00 -4.26 -10.14
C GLN A 541 0.04 -5.40 -9.76
N GLY A 542 0.01 -5.83 -8.49
CA GLY A 542 -0.87 -6.88 -8.01
C GLY A 542 -0.49 -8.30 -8.47
N TYR A 543 0.78 -8.55 -8.75
CA TYR A 543 1.23 -9.85 -9.27
C TYR A 543 1.69 -10.83 -8.19
N LEU A 544 1.76 -10.42 -6.92
CA LEU A 544 2.18 -11.27 -5.81
C LEU A 544 0.98 -11.80 -5.02
N TYR A 545 0.96 -13.11 -4.78
CA TYR A 545 -0.10 -13.81 -4.07
C TYR A 545 0.48 -14.79 -3.04
N ILE A 546 -0.32 -15.10 -2.01
CA ILE A 546 -0.07 -16.17 -1.05
C ILE A 546 -1.15 -17.22 -1.24
N ALA A 547 -0.76 -18.48 -1.42
CA ALA A 547 -1.68 -19.60 -1.48
C ALA A 547 -2.19 -19.93 -0.07
N THR A 548 -3.48 -20.25 0.04
CA THR A 548 -4.10 -20.66 1.30
C THR A 548 -4.59 -22.10 1.17
N PRO A 549 -3.75 -23.09 1.52
CA PRO A 549 -4.17 -24.50 1.53
C PRO A 549 -5.20 -24.75 2.65
N PRO A 550 -6.04 -25.81 2.53
CA PRO A 550 -6.95 -26.18 3.61
C PRO A 550 -6.18 -26.73 4.82
N LEU A 551 -6.70 -26.44 6.01
CA LEU A 551 -6.15 -26.96 7.27
C LEU A 551 -6.62 -28.39 7.56
N TYR A 552 -7.82 -28.77 7.10
CA TYR A 552 -8.43 -30.04 7.40
C TYR A 552 -9.05 -30.70 6.18
N LEU A 553 -8.99 -32.04 6.18
CA LEU A 553 -9.84 -32.89 5.35
C LEU A 553 -10.82 -33.64 6.28
N CYS A 554 -12.11 -33.34 6.16
CA CYS A 554 -13.17 -33.98 6.90
C CYS A 554 -13.86 -35.05 6.05
N THR A 555 -14.05 -36.26 6.58
CA THR A 555 -14.68 -37.35 5.83
C THR A 555 -15.72 -38.06 6.69
N LYS A 556 -16.86 -38.40 6.08
CA LYS A 556 -17.92 -39.25 6.69
C LYS A 556 -18.54 -40.16 5.63
N GLY A 557 -18.21 -41.43 5.67
CA GLY A 557 -18.64 -42.38 4.65
C GLY A 557 -18.12 -41.98 3.25
N LYS A 558 -19.02 -41.59 2.34
CA LYS A 558 -18.65 -41.10 0.98
C LYS A 558 -18.52 -39.60 0.86
N VAL A 559 -18.89 -38.86 1.92
CA VAL A 559 -18.79 -37.40 1.92
C VAL A 559 -17.39 -36.99 2.32
N LYS A 560 -16.77 -36.11 1.52
CA LYS A 560 -15.43 -35.61 1.72
C LYS A 560 -15.48 -34.07 1.49
N GLU A 561 -14.96 -33.31 2.44
CA GLU A 561 -14.91 -31.84 2.37
C GLU A 561 -13.59 -31.32 2.92
N TYR A 562 -13.00 -30.36 2.22
CA TYR A 562 -11.83 -29.62 2.69
C TYR A 562 -12.29 -28.40 3.49
N CYS A 563 -11.66 -28.17 4.64
CA CYS A 563 -12.00 -27.06 5.52
C CYS A 563 -10.75 -26.19 5.76
N TRP A 564 -10.90 -24.88 5.57
CA TRP A 564 -9.85 -23.89 5.76
C TRP A 564 -9.86 -23.26 7.15
N THR A 565 -10.99 -23.39 7.88
CA THR A 565 -11.14 -22.82 9.22
C THR A 565 -11.75 -23.85 10.17
N ASP A 566 -11.52 -23.66 11.48
CA ASP A 566 -12.15 -24.48 12.53
C ASP A 566 -13.68 -24.38 12.48
N GLN A 567 -14.22 -23.21 12.10
CA GLN A 567 -15.66 -23.03 11.95
C GLN A 567 -16.24 -23.90 10.83
N GLN A 568 -15.55 -24.00 9.69
CA GLN A 568 -15.97 -24.90 8.60
C GLN A 568 -15.89 -26.36 9.03
N ARG A 569 -14.82 -26.75 9.72
CA ARG A 569 -14.67 -28.08 10.32
C ARG A 569 -15.82 -28.38 11.27
N GLN A 570 -16.14 -27.48 12.21
CA GLN A 570 -17.23 -27.66 13.17
C GLN A 570 -18.58 -27.78 12.46
N LYS A 571 -18.84 -26.97 11.46
CA LYS A 571 -20.06 -27.05 10.64
C LYS A 571 -20.21 -28.42 9.97
N PHE A 572 -19.11 -29.00 9.47
CA PHE A 572 -19.10 -30.33 8.90
C PHE A 572 -19.43 -31.39 9.96
N ILE A 573 -18.83 -31.30 11.16
CA ILE A 573 -19.10 -32.20 12.30
C ILE A 573 -20.57 -32.12 12.73
N ASP A 574 -21.13 -30.93 12.82
CA ASP A 574 -22.52 -30.70 13.18
C ASP A 574 -23.48 -31.28 12.13
N THR A 575 -23.18 -31.09 10.85
CA THR A 575 -24.03 -31.48 9.72
C THR A 575 -24.02 -33.02 9.52
N TYR A 576 -22.85 -33.63 9.55
CA TYR A 576 -22.68 -35.05 9.19
C TYR A 576 -22.35 -35.96 10.37
N GLY A 577 -21.82 -35.39 11.46
CA GLY A 577 -21.44 -36.11 12.67
C GLY A 577 -22.47 -36.00 13.81
N GLY A 578 -23.54 -35.21 13.63
CA GLY A 578 -24.52 -34.97 14.69
C GLY A 578 -23.93 -34.30 15.93
N GLY A 579 -22.92 -33.44 15.74
CA GLY A 579 -22.19 -32.72 16.80
C GLY A 579 -21.11 -33.54 17.50
N SER A 580 -20.87 -34.81 17.08
CA SER A 580 -19.83 -35.66 17.68
C SER A 580 -18.58 -35.72 16.81
N GLU A 581 -17.45 -35.26 17.33
CA GLU A 581 -16.15 -35.34 16.64
C GLU A 581 -15.74 -36.78 16.30
N ASN A 582 -16.04 -37.73 17.17
CA ASN A 582 -15.72 -39.13 16.95
C ASN A 582 -16.51 -39.79 15.80
N ALA A 583 -17.57 -39.16 15.33
CA ALA A 583 -18.39 -39.65 14.23
C ALA A 583 -17.86 -39.25 12.83
N VAL A 584 -16.85 -38.39 12.79
CA VAL A 584 -16.23 -37.83 11.56
C VAL A 584 -14.74 -38.12 11.62
N HIS A 585 -14.16 -38.57 10.52
CA HIS A 585 -12.70 -38.65 10.42
C HIS A 585 -12.15 -37.31 9.93
N THR A 586 -11.32 -36.66 10.75
CA THR A 586 -10.68 -35.40 10.44
C THR A 586 -9.18 -35.64 10.32
N GLN A 587 -8.62 -35.38 9.15
CA GLN A 587 -7.17 -35.33 8.91
C GLN A 587 -6.75 -33.83 8.93
N ARG A 588 -5.82 -33.48 9.83
CA ARG A 588 -5.21 -32.15 9.84
C ARG A 588 -3.94 -32.17 8.99
N TYR A 589 -3.80 -31.19 8.10
CA TYR A 589 -2.60 -30.97 7.34
C TYR A 589 -1.68 -29.99 8.09
N LYS A 590 -0.45 -30.42 8.35
CA LYS A 590 0.59 -29.55 8.96
C LYS A 590 1.53 -28.98 7.91
N GLY A 591 1.64 -29.63 6.76
CA GLY A 591 2.46 -29.16 5.65
C GLY A 591 1.98 -29.68 4.31
N LEU A 592 2.36 -28.97 3.25
CA LEU A 592 2.05 -29.28 1.85
C LEU A 592 2.60 -30.65 1.40
N GLY A 593 3.69 -31.09 2.03
CA GLY A 593 4.30 -32.40 1.77
C GLY A 593 3.42 -33.60 2.20
N GLU A 594 2.38 -33.36 3.02
CA GLU A 594 1.40 -34.38 3.40
C GLU A 594 0.29 -34.58 2.36
N MET A 595 0.17 -33.65 1.40
CA MET A 595 -0.79 -33.73 0.30
C MET A 595 -0.17 -34.47 -0.88
N ASN A 596 -0.95 -35.42 -1.45
CA ASN A 596 -0.59 -35.99 -2.73
C ASN A 596 -0.83 -34.98 -3.87
N PRO A 597 -0.29 -35.21 -5.09
CA PRO A 597 -0.42 -34.27 -6.21
C PRO A 597 -1.86 -33.90 -6.58
N GLU A 598 -2.81 -34.85 -6.48
CA GLU A 598 -4.22 -34.62 -6.79
C GLU A 598 -4.87 -33.71 -5.75
N GLN A 599 -4.62 -33.96 -4.44
CA GLN A 599 -5.12 -33.12 -3.38
C GLN A 599 -4.60 -31.69 -3.47
N LEU A 600 -3.29 -31.52 -3.76
CA LEU A 600 -2.68 -30.22 -3.91
C LEU A 600 -3.25 -29.47 -5.12
N TRP A 601 -3.50 -30.17 -6.21
CA TRP A 601 -4.19 -29.59 -7.37
C TRP A 601 -5.61 -29.15 -7.02
N GLU A 602 -6.44 -30.05 -6.48
CA GLU A 602 -7.84 -29.78 -6.18
C GLU A 602 -8.07 -28.60 -5.23
N THR A 603 -7.17 -28.42 -4.26
CA THR A 603 -7.38 -27.45 -3.17
C THR A 603 -6.63 -26.14 -3.32
N THR A 604 -5.40 -26.20 -3.91
CA THR A 604 -4.45 -25.09 -3.80
C THR A 604 -3.96 -24.56 -5.15
N MET A 605 -3.96 -25.40 -6.20
CA MET A 605 -3.38 -25.01 -7.49
C MET A 605 -4.41 -24.81 -8.59
N ASN A 606 -5.57 -25.49 -8.54
CA ASN A 606 -6.61 -25.34 -9.56
C ASN A 606 -7.26 -23.96 -9.47
N PRO A 607 -7.20 -23.14 -10.55
CA PRO A 607 -7.78 -21.79 -10.57
C PRO A 607 -9.27 -21.72 -10.19
N GLU A 608 -10.04 -22.80 -10.42
CA GLU A 608 -11.48 -22.83 -10.13
C GLU A 608 -11.81 -22.98 -8.65
N ASN A 609 -10.93 -23.63 -7.87
CA ASN A 609 -11.23 -24.05 -6.50
C ASN A 609 -10.31 -23.44 -5.44
N ARG A 610 -9.13 -22.97 -5.85
CA ARG A 610 -8.10 -22.47 -4.94
C ARG A 610 -8.46 -21.14 -4.30
N MET A 611 -7.95 -20.90 -3.10
CA MET A 611 -7.98 -19.59 -2.45
C MET A 611 -6.58 -18.97 -2.50
N LEU A 612 -6.50 -17.77 -3.06
CA LEU A 612 -5.29 -16.95 -3.10
C LEU A 612 -5.55 -15.62 -2.39
N LYS A 613 -4.63 -15.24 -1.55
CA LYS A 613 -4.60 -13.90 -0.93
C LYS A 613 -3.64 -13.03 -1.73
N GLN A 614 -4.16 -12.00 -2.40
CA GLN A 614 -3.32 -11.02 -3.10
C GLN A 614 -2.60 -10.13 -2.10
N VAL A 615 -1.32 -9.90 -2.34
CA VAL A 615 -0.51 -9.00 -1.50
C VAL A 615 -0.67 -7.57 -2.03
N HIS A 616 -1.14 -6.68 -1.18
CA HIS A 616 -1.32 -5.27 -1.50
C HIS A 616 -0.37 -4.40 -0.68
N LEU A 617 0.09 -3.32 -1.27
CA LEU A 617 0.86 -2.29 -0.59
C LEU A 617 -0.04 -1.04 -0.42
N GLU A 618 -0.69 -0.94 0.73
CA GLU A 618 -1.61 0.17 1.02
C GLU A 618 -0.86 1.42 1.49
N ASN A 619 0.08 1.23 2.39
CA ASN A 619 0.94 2.29 2.92
C ASN A 619 2.40 1.83 2.93
N ALA A 620 3.22 2.48 2.08
CA ALA A 620 4.62 2.12 1.94
C ALA A 620 5.46 2.45 3.20
N ALA A 621 5.11 3.53 3.92
CA ALA A 621 5.81 3.92 5.13
C ALA A 621 5.59 2.92 6.28
N GLU A 622 4.34 2.49 6.48
CA GLU A 622 4.00 1.50 7.49
C GLU A 622 4.58 0.11 7.15
N ALA A 623 4.53 -0.26 5.86
CA ALA A 623 5.15 -1.50 5.41
C ALA A 623 6.67 -1.47 5.65
N ASP A 624 7.34 -0.37 5.34
CA ASP A 624 8.78 -0.20 5.60
C ASP A 624 9.10 -0.31 7.09
N TYR A 625 8.36 0.40 7.94
CA TYR A 625 8.48 0.30 9.38
C TYR A 625 8.31 -1.15 9.87
N THR A 626 7.26 -1.84 9.41
CA THR A 626 6.95 -3.22 9.79
C THR A 626 8.05 -4.19 9.37
N PHE A 627 8.52 -4.13 8.13
CA PHE A 627 9.62 -4.98 7.67
C PHE A 627 10.92 -4.67 8.41
N SER A 628 11.26 -3.42 8.65
CA SER A 628 12.45 -3.05 9.40
C SER A 628 12.39 -3.50 10.86
N MET A 629 11.24 -3.37 11.50
CA MET A 629 11.03 -3.83 12.89
C MET A 629 11.09 -5.36 13.00
N LEU A 630 10.40 -6.10 12.11
CA LEU A 630 10.33 -7.56 12.18
C LEU A 630 11.62 -8.23 11.68
N MET A 631 12.23 -7.71 10.60
CA MET A 631 13.30 -8.36 9.87
C MET A 631 14.66 -7.65 10.02
N GLY A 632 14.70 -6.45 10.62
CA GLY A 632 15.90 -5.65 10.85
C GLY A 632 16.86 -6.22 11.89
N GLU A 633 18.03 -5.58 12.05
CA GLU A 633 19.08 -6.03 12.99
C GLU A 633 18.69 -5.77 14.45
N ASP A 634 18.00 -4.67 14.74
CA ASP A 634 17.62 -4.30 16.10
C ASP A 634 16.57 -5.28 16.67
N VAL A 635 16.88 -5.81 17.84
CA VAL A 635 16.02 -6.80 18.52
C VAL A 635 15.01 -6.12 19.44
N GLY A 636 15.32 -4.90 19.93
CA GLY A 636 14.50 -4.17 20.90
C GLY A 636 13.07 -3.95 20.40
N PRO A 637 12.87 -3.23 19.27
CA PRO A 637 11.55 -2.96 18.70
C PRO A 637 10.73 -4.22 18.41
N ARG A 638 11.40 -5.29 17.95
CA ARG A 638 10.75 -6.59 17.69
C ARG A 638 10.26 -7.26 18.97
N ARG A 639 11.05 -7.21 20.04
CA ARG A 639 10.67 -7.75 21.35
C ARG A 639 9.44 -7.00 21.89
N ASP A 640 9.49 -5.68 21.87
CA ASP A 640 8.40 -4.82 22.36
C ASP A 640 7.10 -5.09 21.58
N PHE A 641 7.21 -5.27 20.26
CA PHE A 641 6.08 -5.63 19.41
C PHE A 641 5.49 -7.00 19.80
N ILE A 642 6.33 -8.02 20.01
CA ILE A 642 5.89 -9.36 20.42
C ILE A 642 5.20 -9.31 21.78
N GLU A 643 5.81 -8.64 22.76
CA GLU A 643 5.24 -8.50 24.11
C GLU A 643 3.88 -7.80 24.09
N LYS A 644 3.75 -6.72 23.33
CA LYS A 644 2.51 -5.95 23.19
C LYS A 644 1.40 -6.74 22.51
N ASN A 645 1.73 -7.61 21.56
CA ASN A 645 0.76 -8.33 20.74
C ASN A 645 0.63 -9.82 21.11
N ALA A 646 1.30 -10.28 22.16
CA ALA A 646 1.32 -11.69 22.55
C ALA A 646 -0.07 -12.28 22.83
N THR A 647 -1.00 -11.47 23.34
CA THR A 647 -2.39 -11.86 23.63
C THR A 647 -3.23 -12.13 22.39
N TYR A 648 -2.84 -11.57 21.25
CA TYR A 648 -3.52 -11.76 19.96
C TYR A 648 -2.93 -12.91 19.13
N ALA A 649 -1.81 -13.48 19.57
CA ALA A 649 -1.14 -14.54 18.85
C ALA A 649 -1.91 -15.87 18.98
N ASN A 650 -2.40 -16.39 17.88
CA ASN A 650 -2.93 -17.75 17.78
C ASN A 650 -1.73 -18.70 17.63
N ILE A 651 -1.16 -19.13 18.76
CA ILE A 651 -0.03 -20.06 18.77
C ILE A 651 -0.59 -21.47 18.86
N ASP A 652 -0.31 -22.26 17.85
CA ASP A 652 -0.54 -23.69 17.86
C ASP A 652 0.61 -24.34 18.66
N ALA A 653 0.39 -24.58 19.96
CA ALA A 653 1.38 -25.17 20.87
C ALA A 653 1.33 -26.69 20.87
#